data_ddab079bd8692561d309e8e15aeca65a
#
_entry.id   ddab079bd8692561d309e8e15aeca65a
#
_cell.length_a   1.000
_cell.length_b   1.000
_cell.length_c   1.000
_cell.angle_alpha   90.00
_cell.angle_beta   90.00
_cell.angle_gamma   90.00
#
_symmetry.space_group_name_H-M   'P 1'
#
loop_
_entity.id
_entity.type
_entity.pdbx_description
1 polymer ?
#
loop_
_entity_poly.entity_id
_entity_poly.type
_entity_poly.pdbx_seq_one_letter_code
_entity_poly.pdbx_strand_id
1 'polypeptide(L)'
;MRIVIIGAGIAGAYIANKLIQEDISLDIVLLSDEEYPSYDRIHLCRLVDDSDELDDIAIPLHPKIKLELNQKITTIDRQHKRILTETAMYGYDKLIIATGSLPVTLFNIKNISNATVFRSARDCKKIHEGVTGREVVIVGAGPIALELLETLNEMEAVKHITLLVRSKYLYSKDLSSDAIKTIENSYTEKGKVSISYEDEIVDKTVENSQITLIQTKKMKIENPFVVFGVGIRPNIDLFRDVLKSNKGLLTNNYMQTEDENIYAIGECAEVEAFNFIAGHVKACTLQADCAISHILNLERKEFKQETDVDMLKVGNFDLIEVRSPTFSSEYEKVLITSKKDNRIDEYFFNNDKLTRFIGINSNVDVGYLETLMDSGTKVDINYLYENRLVGERGRLVCSCEHVYQQDIVDIVKETGIASFSELAPFSQAGRVCGRCKLMVQDIIKASQELIDPNMVRKTPDEIQREKEIQAVQKRLDKFNALHPRNNLSAENLESALESLEIEKHKVNSWISMVTASMQLHPNFEEVVEKGIQTLNRVPIIWLELADCSGNSEAFIKSENPAIEDLIFDYISLDYHELLMSPSGDQSETVLEDIVKNQKGEYVLIVEGAVPLAMDGKYLRIGPNGTTGLELLRKTAKDAALVIAVGSCAFDGGVVAAYPNPTGAVGVAQALERDDVINISGCPTNPTNIVGTLLSYLMFEELPPLDSFNRPLWAYEGRIHDNCERRGHYELGEFVKEWGDEGAKKGYCLFEMGCKGPYTNANCPTMKFNGGTSWPVQAGHGCMGCVEAGFFDKFANERKYEKDVEDES
;
A
#
# COMPACT_ATOMS: atom_id res chain seq x y z
N MET A 1 -12.13 21.51 24.49
CA MET A 1 -10.77 22.06 24.24
C MET A 1 -10.84 22.93 22.99
N ARG A 2 -10.19 24.12 23.06
CA ARG A 2 -10.14 25.02 21.90
C ARG A 2 -8.80 24.91 21.20
N ILE A 3 -8.82 24.57 19.91
CA ILE A 3 -7.64 24.45 19.07
C ILE A 3 -7.65 25.55 18.00
N VAL A 4 -6.59 26.34 17.95
CA VAL A 4 -6.40 27.33 16.88
C VAL A 4 -5.32 26.85 15.95
N ILE A 5 -5.61 26.88 14.64
CA ILE A 5 -4.72 26.44 13.58
C ILE A 5 -4.38 27.64 12.70
N ILE A 6 -3.11 27.95 12.53
CA ILE A 6 -2.63 29.03 11.65
C ILE A 6 -2.21 28.46 10.32
N GLY A 7 -2.91 28.80 9.25
CA GLY A 7 -2.66 28.35 7.90
C GLY A 7 -3.69 27.35 7.41
N ALA A 8 -4.50 27.76 6.42
CA ALA A 8 -5.57 26.95 5.84
C ALA A 8 -5.14 26.23 4.54
N GLY A 9 -3.85 25.93 4.40
CA GLY A 9 -3.32 25.07 3.35
C GLY A 9 -3.61 23.59 3.60
N ILE A 10 -3.06 22.69 2.78
CA ILE A 10 -3.30 21.24 2.84
C ILE A 10 -3.09 20.68 4.26
N ALA A 11 -1.97 20.96 4.90
CA ALA A 11 -1.67 20.46 6.25
C ALA A 11 -2.67 20.95 7.30
N GLY A 12 -3.01 22.27 7.27
CA GLY A 12 -3.96 22.85 8.22
C GLY A 12 -5.39 22.38 8.01
N ALA A 13 -5.84 22.23 6.76
CA ALA A 13 -7.16 21.69 6.46
C ALA A 13 -7.27 20.21 6.83
N TYR A 14 -6.23 19.41 6.53
CA TYR A 14 -6.18 18.00 6.91
C TYR A 14 -6.28 17.80 8.41
N ILE A 15 -5.41 18.48 9.19
CA ILE A 15 -5.42 18.32 10.65
C ILE A 15 -6.72 18.80 11.29
N ALA A 16 -7.31 19.90 10.76
CA ALA A 16 -8.58 20.42 11.26
C ALA A 16 -9.71 19.39 11.07
N ASN A 17 -9.84 18.84 9.86
CA ASN A 17 -10.84 17.81 9.55
C ASN A 17 -10.64 16.55 10.40
N LYS A 18 -9.38 16.08 10.51
CA LYS A 18 -9.06 14.86 11.22
C LYS A 18 -9.31 14.99 12.73
N LEU A 19 -8.97 16.12 13.34
CA LEU A 19 -9.27 16.41 14.76
C LEU A 19 -10.78 16.34 15.05
N ILE A 20 -11.62 16.91 14.18
CA ILE A 20 -13.09 16.84 14.34
C ILE A 20 -13.63 15.42 14.15
N GLN A 21 -13.01 14.62 13.26
CA GLN A 21 -13.37 13.21 13.08
C GLN A 21 -13.05 12.38 14.33
N GLU A 22 -11.90 12.64 14.98
CA GLU A 22 -11.50 11.95 16.20
C GLU A 22 -12.29 12.41 17.43
N ASP A 23 -12.58 13.73 17.56
CA ASP A 23 -13.38 14.28 18.65
C ASP A 23 -14.27 15.45 18.18
N ILE A 24 -15.54 15.15 17.95
CA ILE A 24 -16.56 16.10 17.49
C ILE A 24 -16.84 17.24 18.52
N SER A 25 -16.39 17.12 19.76
CA SER A 25 -16.59 18.12 20.82
C SER A 25 -15.57 19.27 20.78
N LEU A 26 -14.55 19.19 19.95
CA LEU A 26 -13.51 20.20 19.82
C LEU A 26 -14.05 21.51 19.22
N ASP A 27 -13.55 22.64 19.74
CA ASP A 27 -13.76 23.98 19.18
C ASP A 27 -12.54 24.34 18.31
N ILE A 28 -12.66 24.17 16.98
CA ILE A 28 -11.57 24.38 16.03
C ILE A 28 -11.76 25.67 15.26
N VAL A 29 -10.75 26.54 15.33
CA VAL A 29 -10.66 27.77 14.55
C VAL A 29 -9.47 27.66 13.60
N LEU A 30 -9.73 27.70 12.29
CA LEU A 30 -8.72 27.66 11.23
C LEU A 30 -8.55 29.08 10.67
N LEU A 31 -7.35 29.65 10.77
CA LEU A 31 -7.02 31.01 10.35
C LEU A 31 -6.28 30.99 9.01
N SER A 32 -6.71 31.82 8.07
CA SER A 32 -6.06 32.04 6.78
C SER A 32 -5.78 33.53 6.57
N ASP A 33 -4.59 33.87 6.06
CA ASP A 33 -4.27 35.22 5.60
C ASP A 33 -4.72 35.46 4.15
N GLU A 34 -5.23 34.44 3.48
CA GLU A 34 -5.80 34.53 2.12
C GLU A 34 -7.31 34.85 2.16
N GLU A 35 -7.82 35.38 1.04
CA GLU A 35 -9.25 35.65 0.84
C GLU A 35 -10.06 34.45 0.39
N TYR A 36 -9.40 33.34 0.07
CA TYR A 36 -9.99 32.11 -0.45
C TYR A 36 -10.10 31.05 0.63
N PRO A 37 -11.13 30.15 0.56
CA PRO A 37 -11.19 28.98 1.42
C PRO A 37 -10.01 28.06 1.17
N SER A 38 -9.89 26.99 1.96
CA SER A 38 -8.85 25.98 1.77
C SER A 38 -8.91 25.35 0.38
N TYR A 39 -7.79 25.28 -0.31
CA TYR A 39 -7.69 24.69 -1.64
C TYR A 39 -6.37 23.92 -1.80
N ASP A 40 -6.38 22.99 -2.76
CA ASP A 40 -5.23 22.15 -3.06
C ASP A 40 -4.23 22.86 -3.97
N ARG A 41 -3.08 23.22 -3.40
CA ARG A 41 -2.01 23.96 -4.12
C ARG A 41 -1.26 23.10 -5.13
N ILE A 42 -1.44 21.79 -5.10
CA ILE A 42 -0.84 20.89 -6.11
C ILE A 42 -1.51 21.10 -7.47
N HIS A 43 -2.78 21.51 -7.48
CA HIS A 43 -3.57 21.72 -8.69
C HIS A 43 -3.53 23.17 -9.23
N LEU A 44 -2.65 24.02 -8.73
CA LEU A 44 -2.58 25.42 -9.15
C LEU A 44 -2.38 25.60 -10.67
N CYS A 45 -1.68 24.69 -11.33
CA CYS A 45 -1.50 24.75 -12.79
C CYS A 45 -2.84 24.82 -13.55
N ARG A 46 -3.87 24.18 -13.05
CA ARG A 46 -5.20 24.12 -13.65
C ARG A 46 -6.00 25.41 -13.54
N LEU A 47 -5.61 26.26 -12.59
CA LEU A 47 -6.15 27.62 -12.49
C LEU A 47 -5.42 28.59 -13.43
N VAL A 48 -4.22 28.22 -13.92
CA VAL A 48 -3.46 29.04 -14.87
C VAL A 48 -4.02 28.92 -16.28
N ASP A 49 -4.45 27.72 -16.69
CA ASP A 49 -4.99 27.47 -18.04
C ASP A 49 -6.52 27.47 -18.10
N ASP A 50 -7.21 27.89 -17.03
CA ASP A 50 -8.67 27.90 -16.89
C ASP A 50 -9.32 26.52 -17.09
N SER A 51 -8.59 25.43 -16.88
CA SER A 51 -9.17 24.09 -16.96
C SER A 51 -10.04 23.72 -15.74
N ASP A 52 -9.80 24.41 -14.61
CA ASP A 52 -10.62 24.29 -13.39
C ASP A 52 -10.91 25.69 -12.82
N GLU A 53 -12.03 25.77 -12.08
CA GLU A 53 -12.31 26.90 -11.19
C GLU A 53 -11.75 26.62 -9.78
N LEU A 54 -11.68 27.64 -8.92
CA LEU A 54 -11.15 27.47 -7.57
C LEU A 54 -11.94 26.45 -6.74
N ASP A 55 -13.24 26.36 -6.97
CA ASP A 55 -14.13 25.42 -6.30
C ASP A 55 -13.81 23.96 -6.67
N ASP A 56 -13.26 23.70 -7.87
CA ASP A 56 -12.89 22.36 -8.32
C ASP A 56 -11.68 21.79 -7.58
N ILE A 57 -10.84 22.69 -7.04
CA ILE A 57 -9.66 22.32 -6.24
C ILE A 57 -9.86 22.65 -4.75
N ALA A 58 -11.06 23.01 -4.32
CA ALA A 58 -11.35 23.29 -2.91
C ALA A 58 -11.17 22.05 -2.03
N ILE A 59 -10.61 22.25 -0.85
CA ILE A 59 -10.55 21.22 0.20
C ILE A 59 -11.77 21.41 1.11
N PRO A 60 -12.73 20.48 1.10
CA PRO A 60 -13.92 20.61 1.93
C PRO A 60 -13.56 20.54 3.40
N LEU A 61 -14.11 21.46 4.18
CA LEU A 61 -13.96 21.49 5.64
C LEU A 61 -15.25 21.02 6.31
N HIS A 62 -15.10 20.30 7.41
CA HIS A 62 -16.23 19.88 8.21
C HIS A 62 -17.01 21.13 8.73
N PRO A 63 -18.36 21.16 8.68
CA PRO A 63 -19.16 22.34 9.02
C PRO A 63 -18.95 22.92 10.43
N LYS A 64 -18.40 22.15 11.35
CA LYS A 64 -18.05 22.62 12.72
C LYS A 64 -16.74 23.38 12.78
N ILE A 65 -15.90 23.32 11.77
CA ILE A 65 -14.64 24.05 11.71
C ILE A 65 -14.95 25.50 11.37
N LYS A 66 -14.49 26.40 12.23
CA LYS A 66 -14.64 27.84 12.02
C LYS A 66 -13.48 28.34 11.18
N LEU A 67 -13.70 28.50 9.86
CA LEU A 67 -12.73 29.10 8.96
C LEU A 67 -12.83 30.64 9.01
N GLU A 68 -11.70 31.30 9.32
CA GLU A 68 -11.59 32.76 9.35
C GLU A 68 -10.58 33.19 8.28
N LEU A 69 -11.07 33.86 7.23
CA LEU A 69 -10.27 34.36 6.10
C LEU A 69 -9.74 35.77 6.38
N ASN A 70 -8.71 36.19 5.63
CA ASN A 70 -8.06 37.48 5.76
C ASN A 70 -7.54 37.79 7.20
N GLN A 71 -7.14 36.75 7.94
CA GLN A 71 -6.62 36.86 9.30
C GLN A 71 -5.08 36.85 9.29
N LYS A 72 -4.49 37.99 9.02
CA LYS A 72 -3.03 38.11 9.09
C LYS A 72 -2.57 38.20 10.54
N ILE A 73 -1.80 37.21 10.97
CA ILE A 73 -1.25 37.16 12.33
C ILE A 73 -0.22 38.25 12.51
N THR A 74 -0.29 38.95 13.63
CA THR A 74 0.66 40.00 14.01
C THR A 74 1.52 39.64 15.21
N THR A 75 0.95 38.89 16.18
CA THR A 75 1.66 38.55 17.42
C THR A 75 1.11 37.24 18.03
N ILE A 76 2.00 36.49 18.66
CA ILE A 76 1.66 35.35 19.52
C ILE A 76 2.07 35.66 20.93
N ASP A 77 1.09 35.69 21.82
CA ASP A 77 1.27 35.86 23.25
C ASP A 77 1.17 34.48 23.93
N ARG A 78 2.33 33.81 24.07
CA ARG A 78 2.44 32.48 24.70
C ARG A 78 2.01 32.48 26.15
N GLN A 79 2.30 33.57 26.88
CA GLN A 79 2.01 33.66 28.31
C GLN A 79 0.50 33.62 28.58
N HIS A 80 -0.28 34.28 27.73
CA HIS A 80 -1.74 34.35 27.90
C HIS A 80 -2.47 33.41 26.91
N LYS A 81 -1.76 32.55 26.19
CA LYS A 81 -2.29 31.58 25.18
C LYS A 81 -3.25 32.25 24.19
N ARG A 82 -2.80 33.28 23.51
CA ARG A 82 -3.60 34.00 22.52
C ARG A 82 -2.80 34.47 21.31
N ILE A 83 -3.51 34.59 20.22
CA ILE A 83 -3.01 35.08 18.94
C ILE A 83 -3.71 36.39 18.64
N LEU A 84 -2.95 37.36 18.16
CA LEU A 84 -3.47 38.62 17.66
C LEU A 84 -3.34 38.66 16.14
N THR A 85 -4.40 39.08 15.47
CA THR A 85 -4.40 39.45 14.06
C THR A 85 -4.54 40.95 13.91
N GLU A 86 -4.56 41.48 12.70
CA GLU A 86 -4.82 42.92 12.46
C GLU A 86 -6.23 43.33 12.93
N THR A 87 -7.18 42.42 13.03
CA THR A 87 -8.60 42.67 13.26
C THR A 87 -9.21 41.98 14.48
N ALA A 88 -8.58 40.91 15.00
CA ALA A 88 -9.16 40.09 16.05
C ALA A 88 -8.11 39.48 17.00
N MET A 89 -8.61 38.86 18.09
CA MET A 89 -7.81 38.11 19.06
C MET A 89 -8.44 36.74 19.30
N TYR A 90 -7.63 35.68 19.30
CA TYR A 90 -8.05 34.30 19.48
C TYR A 90 -7.27 33.66 20.64
N GLY A 91 -7.99 33.22 21.67
CA GLY A 91 -7.42 32.39 22.74
C GLY A 91 -7.39 30.92 22.31
N TYR A 92 -6.45 30.15 22.84
CA TYR A 92 -6.31 28.72 22.53
C TYR A 92 -5.93 27.89 23.76
N ASP A 93 -6.35 26.63 23.78
CA ASP A 93 -5.77 25.60 24.65
C ASP A 93 -4.58 24.95 24.00
N LYS A 94 -4.70 24.65 22.69
CA LYS A 94 -3.62 24.17 21.81
C LYS A 94 -3.54 25.03 20.54
N LEU A 95 -2.31 25.31 20.11
CA LEU A 95 -2.01 26.04 18.88
C LEU A 95 -1.28 25.15 17.90
N ILE A 96 -1.71 25.16 16.66
CA ILE A 96 -1.05 24.42 15.56
C ILE A 96 -0.60 25.43 14.51
N ILE A 97 0.69 25.43 14.22
CA ILE A 97 1.29 26.30 13.19
C ILE A 97 1.46 25.47 11.93
N ALA A 98 0.71 25.82 10.86
CA ALA A 98 0.70 25.15 9.57
C ALA A 98 0.87 26.18 8.42
N THR A 99 1.73 27.17 8.64
CA THR A 99 1.92 28.33 7.74
C THR A 99 2.64 28.01 6.45
N GLY A 100 3.13 26.77 6.29
CA GLY A 100 3.78 26.31 5.06
C GLY A 100 5.07 27.08 4.74
N SER A 101 5.24 27.44 3.48
CA SER A 101 6.44 28.11 2.96
C SER A 101 6.13 29.35 2.14
N LEU A 102 7.13 30.18 1.98
CA LEU A 102 7.12 31.36 1.12
C LEU A 102 8.01 31.13 -0.10
N PRO A 103 7.59 31.59 -1.31
CA PRO A 103 8.40 31.51 -2.49
C PRO A 103 9.59 32.49 -2.40
N VAL A 104 10.71 32.06 -2.95
CA VAL A 104 11.91 32.89 -3.06
C VAL A 104 11.86 33.71 -4.35
N THR A 105 12.28 34.97 -4.30
CA THR A 105 12.44 35.85 -5.48
C THR A 105 13.84 36.46 -5.49
N LEU A 106 14.36 36.72 -6.67
CA LEU A 106 15.71 37.29 -6.81
C LEU A 106 15.76 38.80 -6.47
N PHE A 107 14.61 39.46 -6.52
CA PHE A 107 14.44 40.86 -6.17
C PHE A 107 13.00 41.14 -5.72
N ASN A 108 12.75 42.28 -5.10
CA ASN A 108 11.42 42.66 -4.64
C ASN A 108 10.48 42.91 -5.82
N ILE A 109 9.37 42.11 -5.90
CA ILE A 109 8.35 42.18 -6.96
C ILE A 109 7.02 42.77 -6.49
N LYS A 110 6.93 43.22 -5.24
CA LYS A 110 5.65 43.60 -4.60
C LYS A 110 4.84 44.64 -5.41
N ASN A 111 5.54 45.56 -6.11
CA ASN A 111 4.91 46.63 -6.89
C ASN A 111 5.15 46.47 -8.39
N ILE A 112 5.43 45.25 -8.87
CA ILE A 112 5.69 44.99 -10.29
C ILE A 112 4.51 44.18 -10.82
N SER A 113 3.79 44.76 -11.81
CA SER A 113 2.57 44.17 -12.34
C SER A 113 2.82 42.94 -13.23
N ASN A 114 3.94 42.92 -14.00
CA ASN A 114 4.33 41.83 -14.89
C ASN A 114 5.39 40.88 -14.30
N ALA A 115 5.44 40.75 -12.98
CA ALA A 115 6.28 39.78 -12.30
C ALA A 115 5.50 39.11 -11.13
N THR A 116 5.61 37.82 -10.98
CA THR A 116 4.95 37.10 -9.91
C THR A 116 5.75 35.85 -9.50
N VAL A 117 5.24 35.12 -8.56
CA VAL A 117 5.62 33.74 -8.19
C VAL A 117 4.52 32.80 -8.61
N PHE A 118 4.69 31.49 -8.40
CA PHE A 118 3.67 30.50 -8.61
C PHE A 118 3.44 29.74 -7.30
N ARG A 119 2.49 30.21 -6.46
CA ARG A 119 2.25 29.66 -5.11
C ARG A 119 0.80 29.75 -4.63
N SER A 120 0.00 30.65 -5.13
CA SER A 120 -1.37 30.91 -4.68
C SER A 120 -2.34 31.06 -5.85
N ALA A 121 -3.65 30.91 -5.57
CA ALA A 121 -4.71 31.17 -6.57
C ALA A 121 -4.63 32.59 -7.16
N ARG A 122 -4.24 33.58 -6.33
CA ARG A 122 -4.00 34.95 -6.80
C ARG A 122 -2.85 35.02 -7.79
N ASP A 123 -1.78 34.24 -7.58
CA ASP A 123 -0.64 34.19 -8.52
C ASP A 123 -1.08 33.58 -9.85
N CYS A 124 -1.90 32.52 -9.81
CA CYS A 124 -2.41 31.85 -11.01
C CYS A 124 -3.25 32.82 -11.85
N LYS A 125 -4.17 33.55 -11.24
CA LYS A 125 -4.94 34.60 -11.93
C LYS A 125 -4.03 35.65 -12.56
N LYS A 126 -3.00 36.12 -11.84
CA LYS A 126 -2.02 37.11 -12.35
C LYS A 126 -1.19 36.54 -13.51
N ILE A 127 -0.84 35.25 -13.47
CA ILE A 127 -0.14 34.56 -14.56
C ILE A 127 -1.08 34.49 -15.78
N HIS A 128 -2.27 33.94 -15.62
CA HIS A 128 -3.26 33.80 -16.69
C HIS A 128 -3.50 35.10 -17.45
N GLU A 129 -3.83 36.19 -16.72
CA GLU A 129 -4.07 37.51 -17.29
C GLU A 129 -2.80 38.14 -17.92
N GLY A 130 -1.64 37.85 -17.36
CA GLY A 130 -0.37 38.50 -17.71
C GLY A 130 0.39 37.89 -18.87
N VAL A 131 0.22 36.59 -19.16
CA VAL A 131 1.03 35.90 -20.18
C VAL A 131 0.49 36.02 -21.60
N THR A 132 -0.76 36.40 -21.77
CA THR A 132 -1.41 36.49 -23.08
C THR A 132 -0.66 37.45 -24.02
N GLY A 133 -0.23 36.89 -25.15
CA GLY A 133 0.46 37.64 -26.21
C GLY A 133 1.86 38.15 -25.87
N ARG A 134 2.45 37.72 -24.75
CA ARG A 134 3.77 38.16 -24.28
C ARG A 134 4.80 37.04 -24.36
N GLU A 135 6.05 37.45 -24.26
CA GLU A 135 7.15 36.57 -23.90
C GLU A 135 7.14 36.30 -22.40
N VAL A 136 7.23 35.05 -22.01
CA VAL A 136 7.24 34.63 -20.62
C VAL A 136 8.65 34.21 -20.22
N VAL A 137 9.12 34.65 -19.06
CA VAL A 137 10.40 34.24 -18.50
C VAL A 137 10.11 33.48 -17.22
N ILE A 138 10.38 32.16 -17.21
CA ILE A 138 10.35 31.34 -16.01
C ILE A 138 11.78 31.25 -15.46
N VAL A 139 11.95 31.63 -14.20
CA VAL A 139 13.26 31.61 -13.54
C VAL A 139 13.32 30.43 -12.58
N GLY A 140 14.15 29.43 -12.90
CA GLY A 140 14.30 28.18 -12.13
C GLY A 140 14.07 26.94 -12.98
N ALA A 141 14.48 25.76 -12.48
CA ALA A 141 14.38 24.49 -13.19
C ALA A 141 14.02 23.31 -12.25
N GLY A 142 13.43 23.62 -11.12
CA GLY A 142 12.89 22.64 -10.20
C GLY A 142 11.46 22.19 -10.58
N PRO A 143 10.87 21.24 -9.85
CA PRO A 143 9.55 20.68 -10.15
C PRO A 143 8.48 21.72 -10.44
N ILE A 144 8.30 22.71 -9.57
CA ILE A 144 7.29 23.78 -9.72
C ILE A 144 7.47 24.59 -11.01
N ALA A 145 8.73 24.89 -11.38
CA ALA A 145 9.01 25.64 -12.61
C ALA A 145 8.72 24.80 -13.86
N LEU A 146 8.97 23.48 -13.82
CA LEU A 146 8.72 22.57 -14.93
C LEU A 146 7.23 22.29 -15.10
N GLU A 147 6.46 22.15 -14.01
CA GLU A 147 4.99 22.04 -14.06
C GLU A 147 4.36 23.28 -14.69
N LEU A 148 4.77 24.47 -14.26
CA LEU A 148 4.28 25.71 -14.86
C LEU A 148 4.71 25.83 -16.33
N LEU A 149 5.93 25.44 -16.67
CA LEU A 149 6.42 25.42 -18.05
C LEU A 149 5.53 24.54 -18.94
N GLU A 150 5.15 23.35 -18.46
CA GLU A 150 4.24 22.45 -19.16
C GLU A 150 2.90 23.12 -19.45
N THR A 151 2.26 23.66 -18.41
CA THR A 151 0.97 24.34 -18.54
C THR A 151 1.03 25.50 -19.55
N LEU A 152 2.03 26.38 -19.43
CA LEU A 152 2.17 27.53 -20.34
C LEU A 152 2.55 27.12 -21.77
N ASN A 153 3.25 26.01 -21.95
CA ASN A 153 3.60 25.46 -23.26
C ASN A 153 2.37 24.98 -24.04
N GLU A 154 1.35 24.47 -23.34
CA GLU A 154 0.08 24.05 -23.95
C GLU A 154 -0.87 25.24 -24.24
N MET A 155 -0.77 26.36 -23.53
CA MET A 155 -1.64 27.53 -23.73
C MET A 155 -1.34 28.26 -25.04
N GLU A 156 -2.26 28.26 -26.01
CA GLU A 156 -2.13 28.95 -27.30
C GLU A 156 -1.86 30.46 -27.17
N ALA A 157 -2.37 31.07 -26.11
CA ALA A 157 -2.21 32.52 -25.84
C ALA A 157 -0.77 32.96 -25.53
N VAL A 158 0.11 32.02 -25.15
CA VAL A 158 1.52 32.31 -24.86
C VAL A 158 2.36 32.20 -26.12
N LYS A 159 3.10 33.23 -26.46
CA LYS A 159 3.89 33.30 -27.70
C LYS A 159 5.22 32.54 -27.62
N HIS A 160 5.98 32.77 -26.58
CA HIS A 160 7.29 32.17 -26.38
C HIS A 160 7.62 32.14 -24.89
N ILE A 161 8.35 31.12 -24.46
CA ILE A 161 8.76 30.91 -23.08
C ILE A 161 10.29 30.77 -23.04
N THR A 162 10.93 31.57 -22.21
CA THR A 162 12.35 31.42 -21.90
C THR A 162 12.50 30.85 -20.48
N LEU A 163 13.02 29.64 -20.37
CA LEU A 163 13.36 29.02 -19.09
C LEU A 163 14.80 29.40 -18.73
N LEU A 164 14.99 30.16 -17.65
CA LEU A 164 16.32 30.53 -17.16
C LEU A 164 16.81 29.54 -16.10
N VAL A 165 17.89 28.85 -16.41
CA VAL A 165 18.46 27.77 -15.58
C VAL A 165 19.85 28.21 -15.12
N ARG A 166 20.02 28.49 -13.82
CA ARG A 166 21.31 28.91 -13.25
C ARG A 166 22.38 27.80 -13.33
N SER A 167 21.96 26.53 -13.26
CA SER A 167 22.84 25.38 -13.38
C SER A 167 22.95 24.89 -14.83
N LYS A 168 23.74 23.83 -15.03
CA LYS A 168 23.79 23.09 -16.31
C LYS A 168 22.82 21.90 -16.32
N TYR A 169 21.88 21.81 -15.36
CA TYR A 169 20.99 20.67 -15.16
C TYR A 169 19.53 21.15 -15.08
N LEU A 170 18.63 20.37 -15.66
CA LEU A 170 17.21 20.43 -15.39
C LEU A 170 16.86 19.47 -14.25
N TYR A 171 15.86 19.79 -13.47
CA TYR A 171 15.31 18.99 -12.37
C TYR A 171 16.35 18.65 -11.29
N SER A 172 17.33 17.81 -11.60
CA SER A 172 18.36 17.35 -10.66
C SER A 172 19.73 17.28 -11.31
N LYS A 173 20.78 17.59 -10.52
CA LYS A 173 22.20 17.43 -10.94
C LYS A 173 22.58 15.96 -11.15
N ASP A 174 21.80 15.05 -10.60
CA ASP A 174 22.09 13.61 -10.58
C ASP A 174 21.52 12.89 -11.82
N LEU A 175 20.67 13.55 -12.61
CA LEU A 175 20.18 13.00 -13.87
C LEU A 175 21.31 12.79 -14.90
N SER A 176 21.17 11.71 -15.68
CA SER A 176 22.05 11.46 -16.82
C SER A 176 21.84 12.49 -17.93
N SER A 177 22.85 12.64 -18.78
CA SER A 177 22.77 13.50 -19.97
C SER A 177 21.62 13.10 -20.90
N ASP A 178 21.32 11.82 -20.98
CA ASP A 178 20.24 11.29 -21.83
C ASP A 178 18.88 11.63 -21.26
N ALA A 179 18.70 11.55 -19.94
CA ALA A 179 17.48 11.98 -19.25
C ALA A 179 17.23 13.47 -19.43
N ILE A 180 18.28 14.31 -19.21
CA ILE A 180 18.19 15.77 -19.41
C ILE A 180 17.79 16.10 -20.84
N LYS A 181 18.43 15.48 -21.84
CA LYS A 181 18.10 15.70 -23.26
C LYS A 181 16.67 15.27 -23.60
N THR A 182 16.21 14.15 -23.03
CA THR A 182 14.84 13.67 -23.23
C THR A 182 13.83 14.68 -22.71
N ILE A 183 14.04 15.21 -21.51
CA ILE A 183 13.21 16.26 -20.92
C ILE A 183 13.27 17.56 -21.76
N GLU A 184 14.47 17.98 -22.15
CA GLU A 184 14.69 19.20 -22.96
C GLU A 184 13.96 19.11 -24.32
N ASN A 185 14.14 18.01 -25.05
CA ASN A 185 13.49 17.79 -26.33
C ASN A 185 11.96 17.83 -26.20
N SER A 186 11.38 17.22 -25.19
CA SER A 186 9.94 17.21 -24.95
C SER A 186 9.35 18.62 -24.85
N TYR A 187 10.05 19.56 -24.24
CA TYR A 187 9.59 20.94 -24.15
C TYR A 187 9.87 21.76 -25.41
N THR A 188 10.98 21.50 -26.10
CA THR A 188 11.43 22.34 -27.21
C THR A 188 10.90 21.93 -28.58
N GLU A 189 10.34 20.72 -28.73
CA GLU A 189 9.81 20.17 -29.99
C GLU A 189 8.80 21.10 -30.69
N LYS A 190 7.93 21.77 -29.92
CA LYS A 190 6.93 22.70 -30.47
C LYS A 190 7.54 24.07 -30.88
N GLY A 191 8.82 24.32 -30.63
CA GLY A 191 9.52 25.56 -30.97
C GLY A 191 9.09 26.80 -30.16
N LYS A 192 8.28 26.61 -29.14
CA LYS A 192 7.73 27.67 -28.27
C LYS A 192 8.59 27.94 -27.04
N VAL A 193 9.39 26.95 -26.63
CA VAL A 193 10.22 26.99 -25.42
C VAL A 193 11.70 27.10 -25.80
N SER A 194 12.42 28.03 -25.14
CA SER A 194 13.88 28.13 -25.16
C SER A 194 14.44 27.95 -23.75
N ILE A 195 15.45 27.10 -23.59
CA ILE A 195 16.10 26.83 -22.30
C ILE A 195 17.48 27.47 -22.31
N SER A 196 17.76 28.39 -21.40
CA SER A 196 19.05 29.02 -21.24
C SER A 196 19.75 28.54 -19.97
N TYR A 197 20.68 27.61 -20.13
CA TYR A 197 21.49 27.07 -19.05
C TYR A 197 22.59 28.00 -18.59
N GLU A 198 23.09 27.82 -17.36
CA GLU A 198 24.16 28.63 -16.77
C GLU A 198 23.90 30.14 -16.94
N ASP A 199 22.61 30.51 -16.89
CA ASP A 199 22.15 31.89 -17.12
C ASP A 199 21.33 32.38 -15.91
N GLU A 200 21.46 33.67 -15.61
CA GLU A 200 20.74 34.31 -14.53
C GLU A 200 20.48 35.78 -14.84
N ILE A 201 19.47 36.35 -14.23
CA ILE A 201 19.17 37.76 -14.33
C ILE A 201 20.28 38.55 -13.63
N VAL A 202 20.97 39.45 -14.38
CA VAL A 202 22.03 40.30 -13.85
C VAL A 202 21.54 41.73 -13.64
N ASP A 203 20.56 42.20 -14.44
CA ASP A 203 19.97 43.52 -14.31
C ASP A 203 18.54 43.57 -14.86
N LYS A 204 17.76 44.58 -14.48
CA LYS A 204 16.42 44.83 -14.97
C LYS A 204 16.10 46.31 -15.02
N THR A 205 15.32 46.74 -16.02
CA THR A 205 14.74 48.07 -16.10
C THR A 205 13.26 48.01 -15.72
N VAL A 206 12.82 48.87 -14.82
CA VAL A 206 11.42 48.97 -14.38
C VAL A 206 10.90 50.36 -14.64
N GLU A 207 9.83 50.47 -15.43
CA GLU A 207 9.15 51.72 -15.73
C GLU A 207 7.64 51.53 -15.47
N ASN A 208 6.99 52.54 -14.86
CA ASN A 208 5.55 52.47 -14.56
C ASN A 208 5.10 51.18 -13.86
N SER A 209 5.86 50.67 -12.91
CA SER A 209 5.61 49.42 -12.20
C SER A 209 5.61 48.18 -13.12
N GLN A 210 6.29 48.22 -14.26
CA GLN A 210 6.46 47.10 -15.18
C GLN A 210 7.95 46.92 -15.51
N ILE A 211 8.36 45.66 -15.62
CA ILE A 211 9.67 45.29 -16.15
C ILE A 211 9.62 45.51 -17.67
N THR A 212 10.37 46.45 -18.18
CA THR A 212 10.50 46.74 -19.61
C THR A 212 11.69 46.05 -20.25
N LEU A 213 12.68 45.64 -19.45
CA LEU A 213 13.84 44.90 -19.92
C LEU A 213 14.40 44.00 -18.82
N ILE A 214 14.73 42.76 -19.17
CA ILE A 214 15.59 41.88 -18.39
C ILE A 214 16.90 41.70 -19.13
N GLN A 215 18.02 41.96 -18.44
CA GLN A 215 19.36 41.60 -18.87
C GLN A 215 19.79 40.34 -18.12
N THR A 216 20.03 39.26 -18.86
CA THR A 216 20.68 38.06 -18.32
C THR A 216 22.18 38.08 -18.65
N LYS A 217 22.93 37.06 -18.20
CA LYS A 217 24.33 36.90 -18.61
C LYS A 217 24.47 36.71 -20.13
N LYS A 218 23.46 36.13 -20.79
CA LYS A 218 23.55 35.71 -22.20
C LYS A 218 22.70 36.53 -23.16
N MET A 219 21.57 37.11 -22.69
CA MET A 219 20.60 37.77 -23.57
C MET A 219 19.88 38.94 -22.92
N LYS A 220 19.15 39.70 -23.75
CA LYS A 220 18.22 40.74 -23.34
C LYS A 220 16.81 40.33 -23.74
N ILE A 221 15.84 40.50 -22.85
CA ILE A 221 14.44 40.17 -23.08
C ILE A 221 13.60 41.39 -22.79
N GLU A 222 12.85 41.83 -23.81
CA GLU A 222 12.06 43.07 -23.76
C GLU A 222 10.61 42.78 -23.36
N ASN A 223 10.07 43.57 -22.46
CA ASN A 223 8.70 43.52 -21.97
C ASN A 223 8.19 42.11 -21.54
N PRO A 224 9.00 41.32 -20.81
CA PRO A 224 8.62 39.98 -20.41
C PRO A 224 7.53 40.00 -19.35
N PHE A 225 6.79 38.86 -19.26
CA PHE A 225 6.12 38.45 -18.01
C PHE A 225 7.04 37.50 -17.26
N VAL A 226 7.35 37.79 -16.00
CA VAL A 226 8.36 37.01 -15.23
C VAL A 226 7.73 36.21 -14.12
N VAL A 227 8.01 34.90 -14.07
CA VAL A 227 7.60 34.03 -12.98
C VAL A 227 8.79 33.39 -12.28
N PHE A 228 8.86 33.55 -10.95
CA PHE A 228 9.95 32.99 -10.15
C PHE A 228 9.56 31.62 -9.60
N GLY A 229 10.31 30.57 -10.00
CA GLY A 229 10.26 29.18 -9.49
C GLY A 229 11.63 28.76 -8.92
N VAL A 230 12.29 29.63 -8.16
CA VAL A 230 13.69 29.45 -7.67
C VAL A 230 13.76 28.80 -6.29
N GLY A 231 12.67 28.23 -5.81
CA GLY A 231 12.58 27.52 -4.53
C GLY A 231 11.69 28.22 -3.52
N ILE A 232 11.60 27.61 -2.37
CA ILE A 232 10.75 28.03 -1.25
C ILE A 232 11.58 28.08 0.03
N ARG A 233 11.09 28.81 1.05
CA ARG A 233 11.63 28.80 2.40
C ARG A 233 10.47 28.70 3.41
N PRO A 234 10.68 28.06 4.57
CA PRO A 234 9.67 28.01 5.63
C PRO A 234 9.11 29.37 6.02
N ASN A 235 7.80 29.46 6.15
CA ASN A 235 7.11 30.70 6.55
C ASN A 235 7.09 30.82 8.07
N ILE A 236 8.23 31.18 8.67
CA ILE A 236 8.44 31.21 10.11
C ILE A 236 8.88 32.58 10.64
N ASP A 237 8.91 33.60 9.77
CA ASP A 237 9.48 34.91 10.16
C ASP A 237 8.83 35.53 11.41
N LEU A 238 7.51 35.34 11.55
CA LEU A 238 6.74 35.81 12.70
C LEU A 238 7.08 35.07 14.02
N PHE A 239 7.58 33.84 13.90
CA PHE A 239 7.76 32.96 15.04
C PHE A 239 9.20 32.87 15.56
N ARG A 240 10.18 33.39 14.79
CA ARG A 240 11.63 33.28 15.09
C ARG A 240 12.03 33.81 16.45
N ASP A 241 11.37 34.88 16.93
CA ASP A 241 11.69 35.53 18.21
C ASP A 241 10.88 34.92 19.37
N VAL A 242 9.92 34.03 19.07
CA VAL A 242 9.01 33.47 20.08
C VAL A 242 9.14 31.96 20.25
N LEU A 243 9.63 31.24 19.24
CA LEU A 243 9.83 29.80 19.24
C LEU A 243 11.23 29.43 18.73
N LYS A 244 11.76 28.30 19.22
CA LYS A 244 13.03 27.79 18.73
C LYS A 244 12.90 27.43 17.26
N SER A 245 13.85 27.88 16.47
CA SER A 245 13.86 27.65 15.01
C SER A 245 15.28 27.55 14.50
N ASN A 246 15.43 26.79 13.43
CA ASN A 246 16.63 26.74 12.60
C ASN A 246 16.23 27.07 11.15
N LYS A 247 16.13 26.14 10.25
CA LYS A 247 15.51 26.35 8.93
C LYS A 247 13.99 26.47 9.05
N GLY A 248 13.38 25.61 9.86
CA GLY A 248 11.98 25.59 10.26
C GLY A 248 11.80 25.84 11.77
N LEU A 249 10.57 25.74 12.28
CA LEU A 249 10.26 25.68 13.69
C LEU A 249 10.66 24.31 14.23
N LEU A 250 11.51 24.28 15.26
CA LEU A 250 12.00 23.03 15.82
C LEU A 250 10.88 22.30 16.57
N THR A 251 10.69 21.02 16.24
CA THR A 251 9.73 20.13 16.88
C THR A 251 10.37 18.82 17.27
N ASN A 252 9.78 18.17 18.27
CA ASN A 252 10.06 16.77 18.58
C ASN A 252 9.33 15.83 17.62
N ASN A 253 9.45 14.51 17.81
CA ASN A 253 8.81 13.50 16.95
C ASN A 253 7.27 13.50 17.02
N TYR A 254 6.67 14.21 17.97
CA TYR A 254 5.22 14.42 18.09
C TYR A 254 4.77 15.76 17.52
N MET A 255 5.61 16.43 16.76
CA MET A 255 5.38 17.77 16.19
C MET A 255 5.18 18.87 17.24
N GLN A 256 5.50 18.63 18.50
CA GLN A 256 5.42 19.61 19.57
C GLN A 256 6.68 20.46 19.60
N THR A 257 6.53 21.78 19.73
CA THR A 257 7.65 22.71 19.94
C THR A 257 8.16 22.64 21.39
N GLU A 258 9.08 23.53 21.77
CA GLU A 258 9.48 23.65 23.20
C GLU A 258 8.35 24.18 24.10
N ASP A 259 7.24 24.64 23.51
CA ASP A 259 6.03 25.00 24.25
C ASP A 259 5.05 23.84 24.20
N GLU A 260 4.66 23.30 25.36
CA GLU A 260 3.79 22.12 25.47
C GLU A 260 2.39 22.29 24.84
N ASN A 261 2.00 23.51 24.52
CA ASN A 261 0.70 23.83 23.93
C ASN A 261 0.81 24.24 22.46
N ILE A 262 2.02 24.26 21.88
CA ILE A 262 2.25 24.71 20.50
C ILE A 262 2.88 23.59 19.67
N TYR A 263 2.26 23.33 18.55
CA TYR A 263 2.68 22.33 17.56
C TYR A 263 3.00 23.03 16.24
N ALA A 264 3.89 22.46 15.45
CA ALA A 264 4.14 22.90 14.06
C ALA A 264 4.14 21.70 13.12
N ILE A 265 3.50 21.85 11.95
CA ILE A 265 3.38 20.80 10.93
C ILE A 265 3.58 21.36 9.52
N GLY A 266 3.93 20.51 8.59
CA GLY A 266 4.14 20.86 7.19
C GLY A 266 5.46 21.60 6.96
N GLU A 267 5.54 22.36 5.88
CA GLU A 267 6.78 23.02 5.39
C GLU A 267 7.36 24.09 6.36
N CYS A 268 6.63 24.50 7.40
CA CYS A 268 7.14 25.40 8.42
C CYS A 268 7.82 24.68 9.59
N ALA A 269 7.59 23.39 9.75
CA ALA A 269 8.13 22.56 10.84
C ALA A 269 9.45 21.90 10.45
N GLU A 270 10.39 21.84 11.39
CA GLU A 270 11.64 21.10 11.27
C GLU A 270 11.72 20.08 12.39
N VAL A 271 11.65 18.80 12.05
CA VAL A 271 11.77 17.70 13.03
C VAL A 271 13.23 17.56 13.42
N GLU A 272 13.55 17.94 14.65
CA GLU A 272 14.93 18.09 15.13
C GLU A 272 15.74 16.81 15.01
N ALA A 273 15.13 15.66 15.34
CA ALA A 273 15.79 14.35 15.29
C ALA A 273 16.33 13.98 13.90
N PHE A 274 15.73 14.51 12.84
CA PHE A 274 16.05 14.18 11.44
C PHE A 274 16.60 15.35 10.63
N ASN A 275 16.66 16.57 11.18
CA ASN A 275 16.89 17.81 10.39
C ASN A 275 15.93 17.91 9.19
N PHE A 276 14.70 17.42 9.34
CA PHE A 276 13.76 17.22 8.25
C PHE A 276 12.69 18.29 8.22
N ILE A 277 12.43 18.81 7.04
CA ILE A 277 11.27 19.69 6.74
C ILE A 277 10.44 18.97 5.68
N ALA A 278 9.14 18.81 5.95
CA ALA A 278 8.23 18.18 5.01
C ALA A 278 8.12 19.00 3.72
N GLY A 279 8.42 18.40 2.59
CA GLY A 279 8.26 19.00 1.25
C GLY A 279 7.09 18.42 0.46
N HIS A 280 6.45 17.36 0.97
CA HIS A 280 5.43 16.57 0.29
C HIS A 280 4.20 16.36 1.17
N VAL A 281 3.05 16.15 0.55
CA VAL A 281 1.77 16.00 1.26
C VAL A 281 1.78 14.79 2.19
N LYS A 282 2.33 13.64 1.75
CA LYS A 282 2.43 12.43 2.60
C LYS A 282 3.13 12.74 3.93
N ALA A 283 4.27 13.42 3.89
CA ALA A 283 4.98 13.80 5.10
C ALA A 283 4.18 14.78 5.98
N CYS A 284 3.45 15.72 5.37
CA CYS A 284 2.59 16.66 6.11
C CYS A 284 1.43 15.95 6.82
N THR A 285 0.81 14.96 6.18
CA THR A 285 -0.29 14.18 6.80
C THR A 285 0.21 13.29 7.91
N LEU A 286 1.37 12.63 7.75
CA LEU A 286 2.02 11.87 8.83
C LEU A 286 2.36 12.75 10.04
N GLN A 287 2.89 13.96 9.81
CA GLN A 287 3.13 14.92 10.88
C GLN A 287 1.84 15.33 11.58
N ALA A 288 0.77 15.56 10.84
CA ALA A 288 -0.54 15.88 11.40
C ALA A 288 -1.08 14.75 12.27
N ASP A 289 -0.98 13.49 11.82
CA ASP A 289 -1.42 12.32 12.58
C ASP A 289 -0.63 12.15 13.89
N CYS A 290 0.69 12.40 13.86
CA CYS A 290 1.53 12.40 15.06
C CYS A 290 1.09 13.50 16.06
N ALA A 291 0.83 14.73 15.57
CA ALA A 291 0.35 15.82 16.40
C ALA A 291 -1.03 15.50 17.02
N ILE A 292 -1.98 14.96 16.23
CA ILE A 292 -3.31 14.57 16.68
C ILE A 292 -3.22 13.54 17.81
N SER A 293 -2.44 12.47 17.60
CA SER A 293 -2.27 11.41 18.60
C SER A 293 -1.76 11.94 19.93
N HIS A 294 -0.85 12.93 19.88
CA HIS A 294 -0.28 13.54 21.07
C HIS A 294 -1.25 14.55 21.73
N ILE A 295 -1.94 15.38 20.93
CA ILE A 295 -2.90 16.38 21.43
C ILE A 295 -4.07 15.71 22.14
N LEU A 296 -4.59 14.61 21.60
CA LEU A 296 -5.77 13.91 22.11
C LEU A 296 -5.43 12.78 23.08
N ASN A 297 -4.15 12.57 23.40
CA ASN A 297 -3.66 11.45 24.23
C ASN A 297 -4.13 10.07 23.71
N LEU A 298 -4.19 9.91 22.41
CA LEU A 298 -4.45 8.64 21.75
C LEU A 298 -3.19 7.76 21.78
N GLU A 299 -3.25 6.57 21.21
CA GLU A 299 -2.05 5.77 20.98
C GLU A 299 -0.98 6.63 20.27
N ARG A 300 0.17 6.80 20.92
CA ARG A 300 1.18 7.78 20.49
C ARG A 300 1.85 7.34 19.20
N LYS A 301 1.69 8.12 18.14
CA LYS A 301 2.41 7.97 16.87
C LYS A 301 3.59 8.93 16.87
N GLU A 302 4.80 8.39 16.69
CA GLU A 302 6.00 9.20 16.48
C GLU A 302 6.27 9.36 14.99
N PHE A 303 6.62 10.55 14.59
CA PHE A 303 7.05 10.80 13.21
C PHE A 303 8.33 10.03 12.91
N LYS A 304 8.29 9.28 11.82
CA LYS A 304 9.44 8.63 11.19
C LYS A 304 9.52 9.12 9.75
N GLN A 305 10.72 9.40 9.32
CA GLN A 305 10.94 9.76 7.92
C GLN A 305 10.89 8.47 7.08
N GLU A 306 9.96 8.40 6.15
CA GLU A 306 9.76 7.27 5.23
C GLU A 306 10.40 7.55 3.87
N THR A 307 10.52 6.52 3.05
CA THR A 307 10.83 6.65 1.63
C THR A 307 9.78 7.52 0.94
N ASP A 308 10.24 8.48 0.14
CA ASP A 308 9.43 9.48 -0.52
C ASP A 308 9.26 9.15 -2.00
N VAL A 309 8.05 9.33 -2.54
CA VAL A 309 7.73 9.09 -3.94
C VAL A 309 7.16 10.35 -4.56
N ASP A 310 7.86 10.87 -5.54
CA ASP A 310 7.45 12.01 -6.36
C ASP A 310 7.09 11.55 -7.77
N MET A 311 5.98 12.09 -8.30
CA MET A 311 5.57 11.90 -9.67
C MET A 311 5.31 13.26 -10.31
N LEU A 312 5.90 13.50 -11.46
CA LEU A 312 5.81 14.76 -12.20
C LEU A 312 5.56 14.46 -13.67
N LYS A 313 4.59 15.14 -14.28
CA LYS A 313 4.47 15.15 -15.74
C LYS A 313 5.43 16.18 -16.30
N VAL A 314 6.28 15.77 -17.24
CA VAL A 314 7.32 16.61 -17.84
C VAL A 314 7.21 16.47 -19.36
N GLY A 315 6.54 17.44 -20.00
CA GLY A 315 6.20 17.32 -21.41
C GLY A 315 5.33 16.09 -21.67
N ASN A 316 5.75 15.26 -22.60
CA ASN A 316 5.06 14.02 -22.95
C ASN A 316 5.45 12.82 -22.07
N PHE A 317 6.23 13.03 -21.02
CA PHE A 317 6.80 11.98 -20.18
C PHE A 317 6.33 12.07 -18.75
N ASP A 318 6.24 10.89 -18.11
CA ASP A 318 6.07 10.78 -16.67
C ASP A 318 7.45 10.58 -16.02
N LEU A 319 7.79 11.46 -15.09
CA LEU A 319 8.98 11.36 -14.26
C LEU A 319 8.56 10.88 -12.89
N ILE A 320 9.16 9.79 -12.43
CA ILE A 320 8.95 9.21 -11.09
C ILE A 320 10.28 9.30 -10.35
N GLU A 321 10.27 9.83 -9.14
CA GLU A 321 11.39 9.77 -8.22
C GLU A 321 11.00 9.05 -6.94
N VAL A 322 11.77 8.04 -6.55
CA VAL A 322 11.66 7.34 -5.26
C VAL A 322 12.95 7.58 -4.50
N ARG A 323 12.87 8.08 -3.26
CA ARG A 323 14.05 8.50 -2.50
C ARG A 323 13.97 8.11 -1.04
N SER A 324 14.92 7.29 -0.61
CA SER A 324 15.12 6.93 0.79
C SER A 324 15.64 8.13 1.61
N PRO A 325 15.25 8.25 2.89
CA PRO A 325 15.88 9.18 3.83
C PRO A 325 17.40 9.02 3.95
N THR A 326 17.92 7.84 3.64
CA THR A 326 19.35 7.52 3.73
C THR A 326 20.14 7.92 2.48
N PHE A 327 19.48 8.50 1.45
CA PHE A 327 20.16 8.96 0.24
C PHE A 327 21.22 10.02 0.58
N SER A 328 22.43 9.80 0.10
CA SER A 328 23.58 10.70 0.26
C SER A 328 24.15 11.11 -1.09
N SER A 329 25.07 12.06 -1.10
CA SER A 329 25.77 12.48 -2.33
C SER A 329 26.85 11.48 -2.81
N GLU A 330 27.17 10.47 -2.02
CA GLU A 330 28.06 9.37 -2.37
C GLU A 330 27.22 8.19 -2.79
N TYR A 331 27.22 7.89 -4.09
CA TYR A 331 26.42 6.80 -4.65
C TYR A 331 27.08 6.19 -5.88
N GLU A 332 26.78 4.92 -6.13
CA GLU A 332 26.98 4.26 -7.40
C GLU A 332 25.67 4.35 -8.21
N LYS A 333 25.79 4.65 -9.52
CA LYS A 333 24.63 4.85 -10.40
C LYS A 333 24.56 3.78 -11.47
N VAL A 334 23.39 3.16 -11.61
CA VAL A 334 23.07 2.23 -12.68
C VAL A 334 22.01 2.84 -13.56
N LEU A 335 22.24 2.82 -14.87
CA LEU A 335 21.38 3.38 -15.91
C LEU A 335 20.85 2.27 -16.81
N ILE A 336 19.53 2.14 -16.90
CA ILE A 336 18.85 1.23 -17.82
C ILE A 336 18.01 2.04 -18.79
N THR A 337 18.21 1.85 -20.09
CA THR A 337 17.48 2.60 -21.13
C THR A 337 16.78 1.67 -22.11
N SER A 338 15.59 2.07 -22.55
CA SER A 338 14.86 1.41 -23.64
C SER A 338 14.45 2.43 -24.69
N LYS A 339 15.07 2.37 -25.88
CA LYS A 339 14.73 3.28 -26.98
C LYS A 339 13.34 3.03 -27.55
N LYS A 340 12.82 1.79 -27.42
CA LYS A 340 11.50 1.43 -27.93
C LYS A 340 10.39 2.20 -27.23
N ASP A 341 10.55 2.40 -25.91
CA ASP A 341 9.50 2.95 -25.06
C ASP A 341 9.89 4.35 -24.51
N ASN A 342 10.98 4.95 -24.99
CA ASN A 342 11.59 6.17 -24.47
C ASN A 342 11.76 6.13 -22.95
N ARG A 343 12.10 4.92 -22.42
CA ARG A 343 12.24 4.68 -20.99
C ARG A 343 13.68 4.88 -20.53
N ILE A 344 13.85 5.56 -19.42
CA ILE A 344 15.13 5.75 -18.74
C ILE A 344 14.89 5.48 -17.25
N ASP A 345 15.57 4.47 -16.71
CA ASP A 345 15.54 4.12 -15.30
C ASP A 345 16.93 4.33 -14.69
N GLU A 346 17.03 5.16 -13.68
CA GLU A 346 18.26 5.51 -12.98
C GLU A 346 18.18 5.07 -11.53
N TYR A 347 19.01 4.10 -11.16
CA TYR A 347 19.11 3.54 -9.80
C TYR A 347 20.37 4.06 -9.12
N PHE A 348 20.25 4.48 -7.87
CA PHE A 348 21.34 5.02 -7.07
C PHE A 348 21.54 4.16 -5.83
N PHE A 349 22.75 3.64 -5.70
CA PHE A 349 23.12 2.72 -4.63
C PHE A 349 24.13 3.33 -3.68
N ASN A 350 24.02 3.00 -2.40
CA ASN A 350 25.03 3.25 -1.40
C ASN A 350 25.34 1.91 -0.68
N ASN A 351 26.56 1.38 -0.81
CA ASN A 351 26.96 0.08 -0.27
C ASN A 351 25.98 -1.06 -0.65
N ASP A 352 25.69 -1.20 -1.93
CA ASP A 352 24.74 -2.17 -2.53
C ASP A 352 23.28 -2.00 -2.10
N LYS A 353 22.94 -0.97 -1.31
CA LYS A 353 21.56 -0.64 -0.95
C LYS A 353 21.01 0.39 -1.90
N LEU A 354 19.82 0.13 -2.43
CA LEU A 354 19.09 1.10 -3.23
C LEU A 354 18.63 2.26 -2.34
N THR A 355 19.01 3.49 -2.70
CA THR A 355 18.69 4.68 -1.90
C THR A 355 17.93 5.76 -2.67
N ARG A 356 17.94 5.69 -4.00
CA ARG A 356 17.15 6.57 -4.87
C ARG A 356 16.90 5.88 -6.21
N PHE A 357 15.78 6.21 -6.81
CA PHE A 357 15.41 5.82 -8.17
C PHE A 357 14.82 7.04 -8.89
N ILE A 358 15.18 7.22 -10.16
CA ILE A 358 14.53 8.21 -11.04
C ILE A 358 14.17 7.50 -12.35
N GLY A 359 12.88 7.48 -12.68
CA GLY A 359 12.37 6.88 -13.90
C GLY A 359 11.68 7.87 -14.81
N ILE A 360 11.97 7.81 -16.12
CA ILE A 360 11.21 8.51 -17.17
C ILE A 360 10.47 7.46 -17.97
N ASN A 361 9.14 7.57 -18.09
CA ASN A 361 8.26 6.56 -18.65
C ASN A 361 8.50 5.17 -18.05
N SER A 362 8.87 5.13 -16.80
CA SER A 362 9.18 3.89 -16.10
C SER A 362 7.91 3.10 -15.82
N ASN A 363 8.02 1.79 -15.92
CA ASN A 363 6.99 0.83 -15.53
C ASN A 363 7.44 -0.06 -14.36
N VAL A 364 8.40 0.43 -13.59
CA VAL A 364 8.91 -0.24 -12.39
C VAL A 364 7.83 -0.29 -11.31
N ASP A 365 7.80 -1.38 -10.55
CA ASP A 365 6.96 -1.48 -9.36
C ASP A 365 7.53 -0.60 -8.24
N VAL A 366 6.91 0.55 -8.04
CA VAL A 366 7.34 1.56 -7.06
C VAL A 366 7.20 1.05 -5.63
N GLY A 367 6.15 0.28 -5.32
CA GLY A 367 5.95 -0.29 -3.99
C GLY A 367 7.06 -1.29 -3.63
N TYR A 368 7.56 -2.03 -4.62
CA TYR A 368 8.73 -2.88 -4.41
C TYR A 368 10.01 -2.07 -4.17
N LEU A 369 10.21 -0.95 -4.90
CA LEU A 369 11.33 -0.04 -4.64
C LEU A 369 11.28 0.58 -3.24
N GLU A 370 10.10 1.03 -2.79
CA GLU A 370 9.91 1.53 -1.42
C GLU A 370 10.30 0.46 -0.40
N THR A 371 9.81 -0.77 -0.58
CA THR A 371 10.13 -1.90 0.31
C THR A 371 11.63 -2.18 0.37
N LEU A 372 12.32 -2.18 -0.77
CA LEU A 372 13.78 -2.37 -0.82
C LEU A 372 14.54 -1.25 -0.11
N MET A 373 14.10 0.00 -0.28
CA MET A 373 14.71 1.16 0.35
C MET A 373 14.48 1.19 1.86
N ASP A 374 13.26 0.92 2.31
CA ASP A 374 12.88 0.93 3.72
C ASP A 374 13.51 -0.22 4.50
N SER A 375 13.62 -1.41 3.90
CA SER A 375 14.32 -2.55 4.52
C SER A 375 15.84 -2.38 4.52
N GLY A 376 16.38 -1.51 3.67
CA GLY A 376 17.82 -1.37 3.46
C GLY A 376 18.48 -2.66 2.98
N THR A 377 17.72 -3.54 2.32
CA THR A 377 18.22 -4.81 1.78
C THR A 377 19.25 -4.55 0.68
N LYS A 378 20.33 -5.31 0.69
CA LYS A 378 21.33 -5.28 -0.40
C LYS A 378 20.71 -5.88 -1.66
N VAL A 379 20.90 -5.22 -2.78
CA VAL A 379 20.36 -5.62 -4.08
C VAL A 379 21.49 -5.99 -5.01
N ASP A 380 21.44 -7.18 -5.59
CA ASP A 380 22.32 -7.52 -6.70
C ASP A 380 21.88 -6.74 -7.95
N ILE A 381 22.76 -5.89 -8.45
CA ILE A 381 22.52 -5.06 -9.64
C ILE A 381 22.16 -5.93 -10.86
N ASN A 382 22.74 -7.13 -10.97
CA ASN A 382 22.43 -8.05 -12.07
C ASN A 382 20.96 -8.53 -12.00
N TYR A 383 20.43 -8.71 -10.79
CA TYR A 383 19.02 -9.06 -10.60
C TYR A 383 18.07 -8.02 -11.21
N LEU A 384 18.40 -6.73 -11.12
CA LEU A 384 17.61 -5.64 -11.72
C LEU A 384 17.62 -5.67 -13.25
N TYR A 385 18.70 -6.15 -13.86
CA TYR A 385 18.79 -6.32 -15.33
C TYR A 385 18.01 -7.52 -15.85
N GLU A 386 17.97 -8.62 -15.08
CA GLU A 386 17.36 -9.90 -15.48
C GLU A 386 15.87 -9.95 -15.14
N ASN A 387 15.50 -9.47 -13.96
CA ASN A 387 14.12 -9.46 -13.46
C ASN A 387 13.57 -8.04 -13.57
N ARG A 388 13.11 -7.67 -14.76
CA ARG A 388 12.44 -6.39 -14.97
C ARG A 388 11.25 -6.31 -14.00
N LEU A 389 11.28 -5.32 -13.11
CA LEU A 389 10.23 -5.04 -12.11
C LEU A 389 8.97 -4.46 -12.79
N VAL A 390 8.46 -5.18 -13.78
CA VAL A 390 7.28 -4.77 -14.56
C VAL A 390 6.09 -5.53 -14.03
N GLY A 391 5.19 -4.84 -13.37
CA GLY A 391 3.90 -5.39 -12.99
C GLY A 391 2.99 -5.59 -14.21
N GLU A 392 2.17 -6.64 -14.22
CA GLU A 392 1.15 -6.90 -15.26
C GLU A 392 0.11 -5.77 -15.35
N ARG A 393 -0.06 -4.99 -14.30
CA ARG A 393 -1.02 -3.88 -14.17
C ARG A 393 -0.57 -2.56 -14.84
N GLY A 394 0.55 -2.58 -15.57
CA GLY A 394 1.12 -1.40 -16.21
C GLY A 394 1.84 -0.48 -15.22
N ARG A 395 1.97 0.81 -15.57
CA ARG A 395 2.66 1.79 -14.72
C ARG A 395 1.85 2.15 -13.48
N LEU A 396 2.55 2.47 -12.40
CA LEU A 396 1.94 3.07 -11.23
C LEU A 396 1.47 4.49 -11.58
N VAL A 397 0.20 4.79 -11.30
CA VAL A 397 -0.43 6.09 -11.55
C VAL A 397 -0.58 6.87 -10.26
N CYS A 398 -0.98 6.23 -9.19
CA CYS A 398 -1.12 6.87 -7.88
C CYS A 398 -0.25 6.17 -6.85
N SER A 399 0.79 6.87 -6.38
CA SER A 399 1.71 6.34 -5.36
C SER A 399 1.11 6.32 -3.95
N CYS A 400 0.17 7.21 -3.65
CA CYS A 400 -0.49 7.27 -2.34
C CYS A 400 -1.44 6.09 -2.10
N GLU A 401 -2.08 5.62 -3.17
CA GLU A 401 -3.13 4.59 -3.15
C GLU A 401 -2.75 3.32 -3.93
N HIS A 402 -1.51 3.24 -4.39
CA HIS A 402 -0.97 2.13 -5.17
C HIS A 402 -1.86 1.71 -6.36
N VAL A 403 -2.45 2.71 -7.06
CA VAL A 403 -3.34 2.48 -8.22
C VAL A 403 -2.52 2.50 -9.51
N TYR A 404 -2.67 1.46 -10.29
CA TYR A 404 -1.98 1.27 -11.56
C TYR A 404 -2.85 1.69 -12.75
N GLN A 405 -2.24 1.86 -13.90
CA GLN A 405 -2.94 2.28 -15.12
C GLN A 405 -4.08 1.34 -15.48
N GLN A 406 -3.86 0.03 -15.40
CA GLN A 406 -4.87 -0.97 -15.75
C GLN A 406 -6.09 -0.90 -14.83
N ASP A 407 -5.91 -0.61 -13.56
CA ASP A 407 -7.01 -0.48 -12.60
C ASP A 407 -8.00 0.63 -13.05
N ILE A 408 -7.46 1.78 -13.51
CA ILE A 408 -8.28 2.89 -13.99
C ILE A 408 -8.94 2.53 -15.32
N VAL A 409 -8.23 1.87 -16.24
CA VAL A 409 -8.77 1.41 -17.52
C VAL A 409 -9.94 0.45 -17.31
N ASP A 410 -9.79 -0.47 -16.37
CA ASP A 410 -10.84 -1.46 -16.06
C ASP A 410 -12.07 -0.78 -15.45
N ILE A 411 -11.86 0.15 -14.51
CA ILE A 411 -12.95 0.96 -13.97
C ILE A 411 -13.68 1.70 -15.10
N VAL A 412 -12.96 2.36 -16.01
CA VAL A 412 -13.59 3.08 -17.14
C VAL A 412 -14.40 2.15 -18.04
N LYS A 413 -13.85 0.97 -18.38
CA LYS A 413 -14.54 -0.04 -19.20
C LYS A 413 -15.79 -0.58 -18.53
N GLU A 414 -15.74 -0.82 -17.21
CA GLU A 414 -16.84 -1.43 -16.47
C GLU A 414 -17.94 -0.44 -16.11
N THR A 415 -17.60 0.85 -15.94
CA THR A 415 -18.50 1.86 -15.38
C THR A 415 -18.95 2.89 -16.41
N GLY A 416 -18.21 3.06 -17.50
CA GLY A 416 -18.45 4.09 -18.50
C GLY A 416 -18.24 5.52 -17.98
N ILE A 417 -17.46 5.71 -16.89
CA ILE A 417 -17.13 7.05 -16.40
C ILE A 417 -16.36 7.85 -17.45
N ALA A 418 -16.67 9.15 -17.57
CA ALA A 418 -16.07 10.04 -18.55
C ALA A 418 -15.26 11.17 -17.91
N SER A 419 -15.34 11.33 -16.60
CA SER A 419 -14.67 12.40 -15.87
C SER A 419 -13.97 11.91 -14.59
N PHE A 420 -13.01 12.72 -14.14
CA PHE A 420 -12.32 12.46 -12.89
C PHE A 420 -13.26 12.50 -11.66
N SER A 421 -14.27 13.37 -11.68
CA SER A 421 -15.24 13.44 -10.59
C SER A 421 -16.03 12.14 -10.44
N GLU A 422 -16.36 11.48 -11.55
CA GLU A 422 -17.07 10.21 -11.57
C GLU A 422 -16.20 9.03 -11.09
N LEU A 423 -14.86 9.17 -11.06
CA LEU A 423 -13.96 8.14 -10.55
C LEU A 423 -14.03 7.99 -9.01
N ALA A 424 -14.41 9.06 -8.28
CA ALA A 424 -14.37 9.13 -6.82
C ALA A 424 -14.90 7.90 -6.08
N PRO A 425 -16.04 7.34 -6.47
CA PRO A 425 -16.61 6.20 -5.77
C PRO A 425 -15.84 4.89 -5.98
N PHE A 426 -14.98 4.82 -7.00
CA PHE A 426 -14.28 3.61 -7.40
C PHE A 426 -12.80 3.62 -7.02
N SER A 427 -12.19 4.81 -6.92
CA SER A 427 -10.78 4.96 -6.63
C SER A 427 -10.47 6.32 -6.02
N GLN A 428 -9.56 6.33 -5.05
CA GLN A 428 -9.02 7.56 -4.45
C GLN A 428 -7.82 8.14 -5.26
N ALA A 429 -7.48 7.52 -6.39
CA ALA A 429 -6.40 8.02 -7.25
C ALA A 429 -6.61 9.48 -7.64
N GLY A 430 -5.59 10.31 -7.41
CA GLY A 430 -5.64 11.75 -7.66
C GLY A 430 -6.40 12.59 -6.62
N ARG A 431 -6.84 11.98 -5.50
CA ARG A 431 -7.61 12.67 -4.46
C ARG A 431 -6.86 12.86 -3.15
N VAL A 432 -5.90 12.01 -2.83
CA VAL A 432 -5.12 12.09 -1.59
C VAL A 432 -4.09 13.21 -1.67
N CYS A 433 -3.10 13.10 -2.58
CA CYS A 433 -2.10 14.14 -2.77
C CYS A 433 -2.29 14.93 -4.08
N GLY A 434 -3.21 14.51 -4.94
CA GLY A 434 -3.59 15.18 -6.17
C GLY A 434 -2.61 15.10 -7.34
N ARG A 435 -1.36 14.73 -7.13
CA ARG A 435 -0.30 14.77 -8.15
C ARG A 435 -0.59 13.94 -9.40
N CYS A 436 -1.24 12.80 -9.23
CA CYS A 436 -1.59 11.93 -10.36
C CYS A 436 -2.92 12.31 -11.05
N LYS A 437 -3.62 13.36 -10.63
CA LYS A 437 -4.93 13.73 -11.17
C LYS A 437 -4.92 13.92 -12.69
N LEU A 438 -3.93 14.62 -13.24
CA LEU A 438 -3.78 14.80 -14.68
C LEU A 438 -3.57 13.48 -15.41
N MET A 439 -2.68 12.62 -14.90
CA MET A 439 -2.47 11.28 -15.47
C MET A 439 -3.75 10.45 -15.45
N VAL A 440 -4.48 10.47 -14.34
CA VAL A 440 -5.77 9.77 -14.22
C VAL A 440 -6.77 10.28 -15.25
N GLN A 441 -6.85 11.59 -15.46
CA GLN A 441 -7.71 12.19 -16.47
C GLN A 441 -7.32 11.80 -17.89
N ASP A 442 -6.04 11.81 -18.21
CA ASP A 442 -5.53 11.38 -19.50
C ASP A 442 -5.88 9.90 -19.75
N ILE A 443 -5.74 9.03 -18.74
CA ILE A 443 -6.11 7.63 -18.84
C ILE A 443 -7.62 7.48 -19.04
N ILE A 444 -8.45 8.17 -18.27
CA ILE A 444 -9.91 8.14 -18.44
C ILE A 444 -10.28 8.58 -19.87
N LYS A 445 -9.71 9.68 -20.34
CA LYS A 445 -9.94 10.19 -21.69
C LYS A 445 -9.52 9.21 -22.78
N ALA A 446 -8.32 8.63 -22.66
CA ALA A 446 -7.81 7.64 -23.61
C ALA A 446 -8.62 6.33 -23.60
N SER A 447 -9.26 6.01 -22.49
CA SER A 447 -10.04 4.78 -22.34
C SER A 447 -11.50 4.91 -22.82
N GLN A 448 -11.96 6.11 -23.19
CA GLN A 448 -13.33 6.32 -23.68
C GLN A 448 -13.68 5.51 -24.94
N GLU A 449 -12.69 5.27 -25.81
CA GLU A 449 -12.87 4.46 -27.01
C GLU A 449 -13.06 2.96 -26.70
N LEU A 450 -12.77 2.54 -25.48
CA LEU A 450 -12.89 1.15 -25.01
C LEU A 450 -14.26 0.84 -24.41
N ILE A 451 -15.11 1.86 -24.25
CA ILE A 451 -16.46 1.73 -23.67
C ILE A 451 -17.41 1.20 -24.74
N ASP A 452 -18.24 0.20 -24.37
CA ASP A 452 -19.32 -0.24 -25.25
C ASP A 452 -20.31 0.92 -25.51
N PRO A 453 -20.58 1.31 -26.76
CA PRO A 453 -21.51 2.39 -27.07
C PRO A 453 -22.94 2.18 -26.57
N ASN A 454 -23.32 0.94 -26.28
CA ASN A 454 -24.65 0.57 -25.75
C ASN A 454 -24.64 0.42 -24.20
N MET A 455 -23.55 0.77 -23.54
CA MET A 455 -23.41 0.60 -22.09
C MET A 455 -24.37 1.56 -21.36
N VAL A 456 -25.17 1.02 -20.47
CA VAL A 456 -25.95 1.81 -19.50
C VAL A 456 -25.04 2.13 -18.31
N ARG A 457 -24.81 3.40 -18.04
CA ARG A 457 -24.00 3.83 -16.90
C ARG A 457 -24.66 3.39 -15.60
N LYS A 458 -23.88 2.78 -14.73
CA LYS A 458 -24.31 2.26 -13.45
C LYS A 458 -23.60 2.99 -12.31
N THR A 459 -24.28 3.08 -11.19
CA THR A 459 -23.65 3.58 -9.95
C THR A 459 -22.67 2.55 -9.39
N PRO A 460 -21.70 2.97 -8.54
CA PRO A 460 -20.77 2.05 -7.87
C PRO A 460 -21.47 0.91 -7.12
N ASP A 461 -22.53 1.26 -6.40
CA ASP A 461 -23.30 0.29 -5.62
C ASP A 461 -24.03 -0.72 -6.53
N GLU A 462 -24.55 -0.26 -7.66
CA GLU A 462 -25.15 -1.14 -8.67
C GLU A 462 -24.13 -2.07 -9.29
N ILE A 463 -22.93 -1.60 -9.61
CA ILE A 463 -21.85 -2.41 -10.18
C ILE A 463 -21.34 -3.43 -9.18
N GLN A 464 -21.10 -3.01 -7.94
CA GLN A 464 -20.67 -3.90 -6.89
C GLN A 464 -21.73 -4.99 -6.64
N ARG A 465 -22.99 -4.59 -6.54
CA ARG A 465 -24.12 -5.50 -6.37
C ARG A 465 -24.29 -6.46 -7.55
N GLU A 466 -24.07 -6.01 -8.79
CA GLU A 466 -24.11 -6.91 -9.97
C GLU A 466 -22.95 -7.89 -10.02
N LYS A 467 -21.74 -7.47 -9.67
CA LYS A 467 -20.58 -8.38 -9.58
C LYS A 467 -20.84 -9.47 -8.54
N GLU A 468 -21.36 -9.10 -7.39
CA GLU A 468 -21.75 -10.03 -6.32
C GLU A 468 -22.86 -10.99 -6.80
N ILE A 469 -23.91 -10.48 -7.42
CA ILE A 469 -25.00 -11.29 -7.97
C ILE A 469 -24.50 -12.24 -9.07
N GLN A 470 -23.65 -11.76 -10.00
CA GLN A 470 -23.11 -12.62 -11.06
C GLN A 470 -22.18 -13.70 -10.52
N ALA A 471 -21.33 -13.37 -9.55
CA ALA A 471 -20.44 -14.36 -8.91
C ALA A 471 -21.26 -15.41 -8.19
N VAL A 472 -22.31 -15.00 -7.49
CA VAL A 472 -23.23 -15.92 -6.78
C VAL A 472 -24.05 -16.73 -7.78
N GLN A 473 -24.61 -16.13 -8.82
CA GLN A 473 -25.39 -16.84 -9.84
C GLN A 473 -24.54 -17.91 -10.50
N LYS A 474 -23.31 -17.59 -10.91
CA LYS A 474 -22.38 -18.55 -11.49
C LYS A 474 -22.11 -19.73 -10.55
N ARG A 475 -21.97 -19.46 -9.24
CA ARG A 475 -21.75 -20.52 -8.23
C ARG A 475 -23.01 -21.32 -7.95
N LEU A 476 -24.18 -20.65 -7.89
CA LEU A 476 -25.47 -21.34 -7.77
C LEU A 476 -25.76 -22.23 -8.98
N ASP A 477 -25.51 -21.74 -10.19
CA ASP A 477 -25.70 -22.55 -11.41
C ASP A 477 -24.80 -23.79 -11.38
N LYS A 478 -23.55 -23.63 -10.93
CA LYS A 478 -22.62 -24.74 -10.76
C LYS A 478 -23.07 -25.69 -9.66
N PHE A 479 -23.44 -25.17 -8.50
CA PHE A 479 -23.98 -25.97 -7.40
C PHE A 479 -25.23 -26.76 -7.82
N ASN A 480 -26.20 -26.12 -8.50
CA ASN A 480 -27.39 -26.78 -8.99
C ASN A 480 -27.09 -27.83 -10.07
N ALA A 481 -26.06 -27.62 -10.89
CA ALA A 481 -25.59 -28.61 -11.86
C ALA A 481 -25.01 -29.85 -11.21
N LEU A 482 -24.27 -29.67 -10.12
CA LEU A 482 -23.64 -30.75 -9.35
C LEU A 482 -24.68 -31.48 -8.42
N HIS A 483 -25.66 -30.71 -7.93
CA HIS A 483 -26.66 -31.23 -6.96
C HIS A 483 -28.10 -31.05 -7.47
N PRO A 484 -28.54 -31.70 -8.54
CA PRO A 484 -29.81 -31.42 -9.23
C PRO A 484 -31.06 -31.66 -8.38
N ARG A 485 -30.93 -32.29 -7.20
CA ARG A 485 -32.07 -32.47 -6.27
C ARG A 485 -32.36 -31.25 -5.39
N ASN A 486 -31.46 -30.27 -5.34
CA ASN A 486 -31.50 -29.17 -4.37
C ASN A 486 -31.86 -27.78 -4.95
N ASN A 487 -32.05 -27.68 -6.23
CA ASN A 487 -32.43 -26.51 -7.09
C ASN A 487 -32.65 -25.17 -6.35
N LEU A 488 -31.61 -24.48 -5.98
CA LEU A 488 -31.64 -23.16 -5.37
C LEU A 488 -31.88 -22.10 -6.46
N SER A 489 -32.87 -21.21 -6.29
CA SER A 489 -33.20 -20.18 -7.28
C SER A 489 -32.76 -18.78 -6.86
N ALA A 490 -32.46 -17.93 -7.85
CA ALA A 490 -32.08 -16.54 -7.61
C ALA A 490 -33.19 -15.72 -6.92
N GLU A 491 -34.48 -16.08 -7.12
CA GLU A 491 -35.61 -15.43 -6.43
C GLU A 491 -35.62 -15.67 -4.92
N ASN A 492 -35.16 -16.86 -4.48
CA ASN A 492 -35.01 -17.14 -3.05
C ASN A 492 -33.84 -16.32 -2.44
N LEU A 493 -32.87 -15.95 -3.25
CA LEU A 493 -31.73 -15.14 -2.88
C LEU A 493 -32.10 -13.66 -2.66
N GLU A 494 -32.91 -13.07 -3.55
CA GLU A 494 -33.37 -11.69 -3.42
C GLU A 494 -34.28 -11.50 -2.19
N SER A 495 -35.17 -12.45 -1.93
CA SER A 495 -36.03 -12.42 -0.72
C SER A 495 -35.24 -12.64 0.57
N ALA A 496 -34.15 -13.40 0.52
CA ALA A 496 -33.23 -13.58 1.67
C ALA A 496 -32.42 -12.30 1.92
N LEU A 497 -31.97 -11.60 0.86
CA LEU A 497 -31.25 -10.33 0.97
C LEU A 497 -32.13 -9.21 1.55
N GLU A 498 -33.41 -9.15 1.20
CA GLU A 498 -34.36 -8.18 1.77
C GLU A 498 -34.77 -8.48 3.22
N SER A 499 -34.75 -9.76 3.64
CA SER A 499 -35.06 -10.15 5.02
C SER A 499 -33.88 -10.02 5.99
N LEU A 500 -32.65 -9.95 5.53
CA LEU A 500 -31.41 -9.92 6.33
C LEU A 500 -31.05 -8.56 6.96
N GLU A 501 -31.79 -7.47 6.64
CA GLU A 501 -31.61 -6.20 7.38
C GLU A 501 -32.03 -6.28 8.87
N ILE A 502 -32.63 -7.36 9.31
CA ILE A 502 -33.31 -7.42 10.61
C ILE A 502 -32.65 -8.32 11.67
N GLU A 503 -31.75 -9.28 11.36
CA GLU A 503 -31.16 -10.16 12.39
C GLU A 503 -29.65 -10.42 12.27
N LYS A 504 -28.84 -9.44 12.59
CA LYS A 504 -27.35 -9.51 12.53
C LYS A 504 -26.65 -10.24 13.69
N HIS A 505 -27.30 -11.01 14.55
CA HIS A 505 -26.67 -11.40 15.83
C HIS A 505 -26.56 -12.90 16.17
N LYS A 506 -26.80 -13.86 15.26
CA LYS A 506 -26.59 -15.29 15.57
C LYS A 506 -26.12 -16.12 14.37
N VAL A 507 -25.01 -15.79 13.77
CA VAL A 507 -24.39 -16.69 12.79
C VAL A 507 -23.15 -17.34 13.42
N ASN A 508 -23.02 -18.65 13.30
CA ASN A 508 -21.85 -19.37 13.76
C ASN A 508 -20.59 -18.83 13.05
N SER A 509 -19.56 -18.51 13.81
CA SER A 509 -18.34 -17.85 13.31
C SER A 509 -17.66 -18.60 12.16
N TRP A 510 -17.84 -19.89 12.03
CA TRP A 510 -17.27 -20.71 10.97
C TRP A 510 -17.98 -20.54 9.62
N ILE A 511 -19.29 -20.30 9.58
CA ILE A 511 -20.02 -20.02 8.33
C ILE A 511 -19.50 -18.73 7.68
N SER A 512 -19.32 -17.68 8.49
CA SER A 512 -18.71 -16.42 8.01
C SER A 512 -17.35 -16.67 7.37
N MET A 513 -16.55 -17.51 7.96
CA MET A 513 -15.22 -17.85 7.47
C MET A 513 -15.26 -18.68 6.18
N VAL A 514 -16.10 -19.71 6.12
CA VAL A 514 -16.31 -20.50 4.90
C VAL A 514 -16.85 -19.60 3.80
N THR A 515 -17.80 -18.71 4.11
CA THR A 515 -18.32 -17.70 3.17
C THR A 515 -17.21 -16.81 2.64
N ALA A 516 -16.32 -16.33 3.51
CA ALA A 516 -15.16 -15.53 3.13
C ALA A 516 -14.15 -16.34 2.30
N SER A 517 -13.91 -17.62 2.63
CA SER A 517 -13.03 -18.50 1.85
C SER A 517 -13.53 -18.71 0.42
N MET A 518 -14.83 -18.63 0.23
CA MET A 518 -15.49 -18.70 -1.08
C MET A 518 -15.53 -17.35 -1.80
N GLN A 519 -14.96 -16.28 -1.22
CA GLN A 519 -15.05 -14.89 -1.72
C GLN A 519 -16.49 -14.41 -1.90
N LEU A 520 -17.39 -14.86 -1.03
CA LEU A 520 -18.78 -14.42 -0.98
C LEU A 520 -18.95 -13.33 0.07
N HIS A 521 -19.90 -12.40 -0.19
CA HIS A 521 -20.28 -11.39 0.78
C HIS A 521 -20.95 -12.05 2.02
N PRO A 522 -20.79 -11.52 3.25
CA PRO A 522 -21.39 -12.05 4.47
C PRO A 522 -22.91 -12.30 4.39
N ASN A 523 -23.63 -11.60 3.53
CA ASN A 523 -25.06 -11.81 3.32
C ASN A 523 -25.43 -13.20 2.75
N PHE A 524 -24.43 -13.97 2.28
CA PHE A 524 -24.63 -15.34 1.76
C PHE A 524 -24.41 -16.44 2.78
N GLU A 525 -24.11 -16.09 4.03
CA GLU A 525 -23.88 -17.08 5.09
C GLU A 525 -25.01 -18.10 5.22
N GLU A 526 -26.27 -17.67 5.17
CA GLU A 526 -27.43 -18.59 5.23
C GLU A 526 -27.51 -19.52 4.00
N VAL A 527 -27.13 -19.02 2.83
CA VAL A 527 -27.09 -19.83 1.59
C VAL A 527 -25.97 -20.84 1.66
N VAL A 528 -24.81 -20.44 2.17
CA VAL A 528 -23.65 -21.33 2.39
C VAL A 528 -24.01 -22.39 3.42
N GLU A 529 -24.65 -22.04 4.52
CA GLU A 529 -25.10 -22.99 5.54
C GLU A 529 -26.06 -24.03 4.96
N LYS A 530 -27.10 -23.59 4.24
CA LYS A 530 -28.05 -24.50 3.58
C LYS A 530 -27.37 -25.36 2.51
N GLY A 531 -26.45 -24.79 1.75
CA GLY A 531 -25.69 -25.53 0.75
C GLY A 531 -24.87 -26.64 1.39
N ILE A 532 -24.14 -26.32 2.45
CA ILE A 532 -23.32 -27.30 3.20
C ILE A 532 -24.19 -28.45 3.76
N GLN A 533 -25.35 -28.16 4.32
CA GLN A 533 -26.29 -29.17 4.85
C GLN A 533 -26.83 -30.14 3.79
N THR A 534 -26.68 -29.82 2.52
CA THR A 534 -27.20 -30.62 1.39
C THR A 534 -26.11 -31.38 0.64
N LEU A 535 -24.84 -31.26 1.05
CA LEU A 535 -23.72 -31.96 0.43
C LEU A 535 -23.82 -33.47 0.56
N ASN A 536 -23.44 -34.20 -0.50
CA ASN A 536 -23.14 -35.61 -0.36
C ASN A 536 -21.81 -35.77 0.37
N ARG A 537 -21.75 -36.74 1.30
CA ARG A 537 -20.47 -37.02 1.97
C ARG A 537 -19.47 -37.58 0.97
N VAL A 538 -18.31 -36.93 0.89
CA VAL A 538 -17.21 -37.32 0.00
C VAL A 538 -16.21 -38.18 0.76
N PRO A 539 -15.74 -39.29 0.21
CA PRO A 539 -14.73 -40.13 0.84
C PRO A 539 -13.40 -39.40 1.00
N ILE A 540 -12.84 -39.43 2.19
CA ILE A 540 -11.54 -38.86 2.52
C ILE A 540 -10.57 -40.01 2.85
N ILE A 541 -9.43 -39.99 2.14
CA ILE A 541 -8.24 -40.74 2.53
C ILE A 541 -7.28 -39.77 3.17
N TRP A 542 -6.94 -39.97 4.43
CA TRP A 542 -5.90 -39.18 5.13
C TRP A 542 -4.69 -40.10 5.35
N LEU A 543 -3.60 -39.79 4.63
CA LEU A 543 -2.34 -40.50 4.75
C LEU A 543 -1.39 -39.78 5.70
N GLU A 544 -0.83 -40.50 6.66
CA GLU A 544 0.28 -40.05 7.49
C GLU A 544 1.57 -40.63 6.97
N LEU A 545 2.50 -39.72 6.62
CA LEU A 545 3.81 -40.12 6.11
C LEU A 545 4.90 -39.85 7.18
N ALA A 546 5.99 -39.18 6.83
CA ALA A 546 6.99 -38.82 7.84
C ALA A 546 6.59 -37.52 8.57
N ASP A 547 5.85 -37.67 9.65
CA ASP A 547 5.25 -36.58 10.41
C ASP A 547 5.31 -36.80 11.94
N CYS A 548 4.60 -35.95 12.67
CA CYS A 548 4.39 -36.01 14.11
C CYS A 548 2.90 -36.09 14.49
N SER A 549 2.02 -36.31 13.50
CA SER A 549 0.54 -36.30 13.62
C SER A 549 -0.03 -34.99 14.19
N GLY A 550 0.73 -33.91 14.11
CA GLY A 550 0.33 -32.61 14.67
C GLY A 550 -0.83 -31.96 13.95
N ASN A 551 -0.99 -32.19 12.64
CA ASN A 551 -2.11 -31.68 11.88
C ASN A 551 -3.38 -32.54 12.06
N SER A 552 -3.24 -33.84 12.20
CA SER A 552 -4.32 -34.74 12.63
C SER A 552 -4.85 -34.35 14.01
N GLU A 553 -3.95 -34.11 14.99
CA GLU A 553 -4.30 -33.56 16.30
C GLU A 553 -5.01 -32.18 16.22
N ALA A 554 -4.54 -31.29 15.35
CA ALA A 554 -5.17 -30.00 15.15
C ALA A 554 -6.56 -30.16 14.53
N PHE A 555 -6.72 -31.05 13.55
CA PHE A 555 -7.99 -31.34 12.89
C PHE A 555 -9.03 -31.92 13.86
N ILE A 556 -8.63 -32.84 14.72
CA ILE A 556 -9.52 -33.43 15.77
C ILE A 556 -9.99 -32.34 16.75
N LYS A 557 -9.21 -31.28 16.96
CA LYS A 557 -9.57 -30.14 17.81
C LYS A 557 -10.36 -29.06 17.08
N SER A 558 -10.91 -29.35 15.90
CA SER A 558 -11.82 -28.43 15.24
C SER A 558 -13.08 -28.24 16.07
N GLU A 559 -13.46 -26.99 16.31
CA GLU A 559 -14.64 -26.63 17.10
C GLU A 559 -15.73 -25.96 16.25
N ASN A 560 -15.36 -25.49 15.05
CA ASN A 560 -16.25 -24.73 14.19
C ASN A 560 -16.03 -25.10 12.69
N PRO A 561 -16.75 -26.06 12.11
CA PRO A 561 -17.64 -27.03 12.78
C PRO A 561 -16.86 -27.97 13.68
N ALA A 562 -17.56 -28.58 14.65
CA ALA A 562 -16.96 -29.59 15.48
C ALA A 562 -16.57 -30.83 14.64
N ILE A 563 -15.55 -31.56 15.08
CA ILE A 563 -15.01 -32.68 14.31
C ILE A 563 -16.07 -33.76 14.07
N GLU A 564 -16.95 -34.00 15.06
CA GLU A 564 -18.06 -34.91 14.95
C GLU A 564 -19.06 -34.48 13.87
N ASP A 565 -19.41 -33.21 13.79
CA ASP A 565 -20.29 -32.67 12.74
C ASP A 565 -19.65 -32.86 11.35
N LEU A 566 -18.32 -32.55 11.24
CA LEU A 566 -17.59 -32.78 10.00
C LEU A 566 -17.68 -34.22 9.51
N ILE A 567 -17.38 -35.19 10.40
CA ILE A 567 -17.30 -36.61 10.04
C ILE A 567 -18.71 -37.19 9.82
N PHE A 568 -19.71 -36.78 10.58
CA PHE A 568 -21.03 -37.34 10.47
C PHE A 568 -21.89 -36.70 9.39
N ASP A 569 -21.73 -35.41 9.16
CA ASP A 569 -22.62 -34.64 8.28
C ASP A 569 -22.02 -34.32 6.93
N TYR A 570 -20.70 -34.00 6.85
CA TYR A 570 -20.11 -33.34 5.65
C TYR A 570 -19.11 -34.21 4.90
N ILE A 571 -18.32 -35.03 5.58
CA ILE A 571 -17.30 -35.89 4.96
C ILE A 571 -17.47 -37.35 5.39
N SER A 572 -16.90 -38.26 4.62
CA SER A 572 -16.70 -39.63 5.05
C SER A 572 -15.20 -39.86 5.25
N LEU A 573 -14.74 -39.88 6.50
CA LEU A 573 -13.35 -40.16 6.82
C LEU A 573 -13.11 -41.67 6.78
N ASP A 574 -12.95 -42.22 5.57
CA ASP A 574 -12.93 -43.65 5.33
C ASP A 574 -11.58 -44.30 5.62
N TYR A 575 -10.50 -43.53 5.53
CA TYR A 575 -9.17 -44.00 5.90
C TYR A 575 -8.40 -42.91 6.65
N HIS A 576 -7.97 -43.23 7.86
CA HIS A 576 -7.08 -42.40 8.67
C HIS A 576 -6.35 -43.27 9.68
N GLU A 577 -5.04 -43.36 9.61
CA GLU A 577 -4.24 -44.37 10.34
C GLU A 577 -4.42 -44.31 11.86
N LEU A 578 -4.63 -43.11 12.44
CA LEU A 578 -4.82 -42.91 13.87
C LEU A 578 -6.27 -43.08 14.35
N LEU A 579 -7.25 -42.82 13.49
CA LEU A 579 -8.67 -42.72 13.91
C LEU A 579 -9.48 -43.93 13.50
N MET A 580 -9.03 -44.68 12.50
CA MET A 580 -9.79 -45.84 12.01
C MET A 580 -9.70 -47.04 12.96
N SER A 581 -10.79 -47.80 13.04
CA SER A 581 -10.85 -49.01 13.85
C SER A 581 -10.09 -50.20 13.24
N PRO A 582 -10.14 -50.46 11.91
CA PRO A 582 -9.38 -51.55 11.28
C PRO A 582 -7.85 -51.33 11.40
N SER A 583 -7.10 -52.43 11.45
CA SER A 583 -5.64 -52.42 11.50
C SER A 583 -5.03 -53.52 10.64
N GLY A 584 -3.75 -53.41 10.27
CA GLY A 584 -3.02 -54.41 9.50
C GLY A 584 -3.65 -54.63 8.10
N ASP A 585 -3.86 -55.90 7.72
CA ASP A 585 -4.45 -56.30 6.43
C ASP A 585 -5.86 -55.72 6.21
N GLN A 586 -6.61 -55.51 7.29
CA GLN A 586 -7.95 -54.94 7.20
C GLN A 586 -7.92 -53.47 6.78
N SER A 587 -7.00 -52.65 7.33
CA SER A 587 -6.84 -51.24 6.96
C SER A 587 -6.37 -51.08 5.51
N GLU A 588 -5.44 -51.95 5.07
CA GLU A 588 -5.01 -51.95 3.66
C GLU A 588 -6.14 -52.34 2.71
N THR A 589 -6.99 -53.30 3.10
CA THR A 589 -8.16 -53.71 2.30
C THR A 589 -9.12 -52.51 2.12
N VAL A 590 -9.40 -51.76 3.21
CA VAL A 590 -10.24 -50.57 3.14
C VAL A 590 -9.65 -49.55 2.16
N LEU A 591 -8.36 -49.24 2.27
CA LEU A 591 -7.69 -48.33 1.38
C LEU A 591 -7.74 -48.77 -0.08
N GLU A 592 -7.49 -50.08 -0.34
CA GLU A 592 -7.55 -50.63 -1.69
C GLU A 592 -8.95 -50.57 -2.29
N ASP A 593 -9.97 -50.86 -1.49
CA ASP A 593 -11.37 -50.79 -1.90
C ASP A 593 -11.78 -49.35 -2.30
N ILE A 594 -11.38 -48.34 -1.53
CA ILE A 594 -11.65 -46.94 -1.86
C ILE A 594 -10.93 -46.56 -3.19
N VAL A 595 -9.64 -46.78 -3.28
CA VAL A 595 -8.84 -46.45 -4.47
C VAL A 595 -9.35 -47.15 -5.73
N LYS A 596 -9.88 -48.36 -5.59
CA LYS A 596 -10.39 -49.15 -6.72
C LYS A 596 -11.80 -48.77 -7.13
N ASN A 597 -12.69 -48.56 -6.16
CA ASN A 597 -14.14 -48.48 -6.41
C ASN A 597 -14.63 -47.01 -6.50
N GLN A 598 -13.86 -46.05 -5.99
CA GLN A 598 -14.25 -44.63 -5.91
C GLN A 598 -13.29 -43.71 -6.67
N LYS A 599 -12.81 -44.18 -7.83
CA LYS A 599 -11.89 -43.44 -8.69
C LYS A 599 -12.47 -42.10 -9.10
N GLY A 600 -11.71 -41.01 -8.86
CA GLY A 600 -12.13 -39.66 -9.18
C GLY A 600 -13.18 -39.06 -8.25
N GLU A 601 -13.54 -39.76 -7.17
CA GLU A 601 -14.61 -39.38 -6.24
C GLU A 601 -14.09 -39.10 -4.82
N TYR A 602 -12.87 -39.53 -4.47
CA TYR A 602 -12.30 -39.32 -3.14
C TYR A 602 -11.30 -38.19 -3.12
N VAL A 603 -11.19 -37.50 -1.98
CA VAL A 603 -10.14 -36.51 -1.70
C VAL A 603 -9.02 -37.17 -0.92
N LEU A 604 -7.78 -36.95 -1.38
CA LEU A 604 -6.59 -37.41 -0.68
C LEU A 604 -5.99 -36.26 0.13
N ILE A 605 -5.97 -36.41 1.44
CA ILE A 605 -5.24 -35.52 2.35
C ILE A 605 -3.96 -36.22 2.76
N VAL A 606 -2.84 -35.51 2.70
CA VAL A 606 -1.53 -36.08 3.05
C VAL A 606 -0.88 -35.21 4.12
N GLU A 607 -0.56 -35.81 5.25
CA GLU A 607 0.25 -35.25 6.31
C GLU A 607 1.66 -35.87 6.27
N GLY A 608 2.70 -35.03 6.46
CA GLY A 608 4.08 -35.52 6.55
C GLY A 608 4.91 -35.41 5.27
N ALA A 609 6.21 -35.46 5.46
CA ALA A 609 7.20 -35.39 4.39
C ALA A 609 7.37 -36.76 3.70
N VAL A 610 7.89 -36.74 2.48
CA VAL A 610 8.12 -37.94 1.67
C VAL A 610 9.60 -38.22 1.54
N PRO A 611 10.20 -39.19 2.28
CA PRO A 611 11.59 -39.60 2.08
C PRO A 611 11.79 -40.20 0.69
N LEU A 612 12.71 -39.68 -0.10
CA LEU A 612 13.02 -40.19 -1.45
C LEU A 612 14.28 -41.08 -1.49
N ALA A 613 15.22 -40.88 -0.57
CA ALA A 613 16.47 -41.61 -0.59
C ALA A 613 16.26 -43.12 -0.44
N MET A 614 17.10 -43.92 -1.09
CA MET A 614 17.00 -45.39 -1.17
C MET A 614 15.64 -45.87 -1.68
N ASP A 615 15.07 -45.19 -2.69
CA ASP A 615 13.73 -45.50 -3.24
C ASP A 615 12.61 -45.44 -2.19
N GLY A 616 12.64 -44.47 -1.29
CA GLY A 616 11.63 -44.26 -0.27
C GLY A 616 11.67 -45.23 0.94
N LYS A 617 12.71 -46.06 1.05
CA LYS A 617 12.78 -47.12 2.05
C LYS A 617 12.95 -46.66 3.50
N TYR A 618 13.19 -45.37 3.71
CA TYR A 618 13.23 -44.80 5.07
C TYR A 618 11.86 -44.70 5.73
N LEU A 619 10.78 -44.79 4.95
CA LEU A 619 9.43 -44.83 5.46
C LEU A 619 8.70 -46.03 4.88
N ARG A 620 8.23 -46.96 5.76
CA ARG A 620 7.47 -48.15 5.40
C ARG A 620 6.18 -48.20 6.21
N ILE A 621 5.09 -48.46 5.53
CA ILE A 621 3.74 -48.43 6.09
C ILE A 621 3.06 -49.77 5.80
N GLY A 622 2.22 -50.20 6.74
CA GLY A 622 1.39 -51.35 6.62
C GLY A 622 2.11 -52.69 6.78
N PRO A 623 1.36 -53.82 6.82
CA PRO A 623 1.87 -55.17 7.07
C PRO A 623 2.83 -55.65 5.97
N ASN A 624 2.68 -55.17 4.75
CA ASN A 624 3.51 -55.51 3.60
C ASN A 624 4.77 -54.68 3.49
N GLY A 625 4.93 -53.67 4.34
CA GLY A 625 6.06 -52.76 4.34
C GLY A 625 6.22 -51.92 3.05
N THR A 626 5.10 -51.54 2.47
CA THR A 626 5.03 -50.64 1.30
C THR A 626 5.72 -49.31 1.63
N THR A 627 6.51 -48.73 0.72
CA THR A 627 7.12 -47.44 1.00
C THR A 627 6.07 -46.34 0.98
N GLY A 628 6.22 -45.32 1.83
CA GLY A 628 5.34 -44.15 1.81
C GLY A 628 5.23 -43.48 0.44
N LEU A 629 6.32 -43.48 -0.32
CA LEU A 629 6.33 -42.97 -1.70
C LEU A 629 5.45 -43.79 -2.66
N GLU A 630 5.53 -45.15 -2.58
CA GLU A 630 4.68 -46.04 -3.39
C GLU A 630 3.21 -45.89 -3.00
N LEU A 631 2.91 -45.81 -1.71
CA LEU A 631 1.56 -45.62 -1.21
C LEU A 631 0.98 -44.28 -1.67
N LEU A 632 1.72 -43.22 -1.52
CA LEU A 632 1.36 -41.86 -1.99
C LEU A 632 1.05 -41.86 -3.49
N ARG A 633 1.94 -42.43 -4.31
CA ARG A 633 1.73 -42.49 -5.77
C ARG A 633 0.51 -43.30 -6.17
N LYS A 634 0.25 -44.40 -5.46
CA LYS A 634 -0.92 -45.27 -5.68
C LYS A 634 -2.23 -44.53 -5.38
N THR A 635 -2.27 -43.82 -4.26
CA THR A 635 -3.48 -43.13 -3.80
C THR A 635 -3.70 -41.78 -4.52
N ALA A 636 -2.65 -41.04 -4.86
CA ALA A 636 -2.77 -39.76 -5.55
C ALA A 636 -3.19 -39.89 -7.03
N LYS A 637 -3.00 -41.05 -7.63
CA LYS A 637 -3.22 -41.27 -9.08
C LYS A 637 -4.66 -41.04 -9.52
N ASP A 638 -5.61 -41.56 -8.75
CA ASP A 638 -7.03 -41.53 -9.09
C ASP A 638 -7.84 -40.67 -8.07
N ALA A 639 -7.19 -39.82 -7.27
CA ALA A 639 -7.86 -38.90 -6.38
C ALA A 639 -8.49 -37.70 -7.14
N ALA A 640 -9.66 -37.26 -6.74
CA ALA A 640 -10.33 -36.08 -7.26
C ALA A 640 -9.54 -34.79 -6.92
N LEU A 641 -8.96 -34.77 -5.72
CA LEU A 641 -8.15 -33.67 -5.19
C LEU A 641 -7.05 -34.21 -4.30
N VAL A 642 -5.87 -33.59 -4.33
CA VAL A 642 -4.77 -33.88 -3.40
C VAL A 642 -4.46 -32.63 -2.59
N ILE A 643 -4.53 -32.75 -1.27
CA ILE A 643 -4.25 -31.67 -0.31
C ILE A 643 -3.07 -32.07 0.57
N ALA A 644 -1.99 -31.33 0.54
CA ALA A 644 -0.85 -31.46 1.44
C ALA A 644 -1.07 -30.57 2.67
N VAL A 645 -1.18 -31.19 3.85
CA VAL A 645 -1.48 -30.51 5.10
C VAL A 645 -0.26 -30.49 6.01
N GLY A 646 0.08 -29.30 6.47
CA GLY A 646 1.26 -29.06 7.30
C GLY A 646 2.53 -28.79 6.50
N SER A 647 3.50 -28.15 7.14
CA SER A 647 4.76 -27.76 6.49
C SER A 647 5.60 -28.96 6.05
N CYS A 648 5.50 -30.10 6.75
CA CYS A 648 6.17 -31.32 6.34
C CYS A 648 5.65 -31.84 4.99
N ALA A 649 4.34 -31.81 4.78
CA ALA A 649 3.73 -32.20 3.51
C ALA A 649 3.93 -31.14 2.41
N PHE A 650 4.05 -29.87 2.79
CA PHE A 650 4.25 -28.74 1.87
C PHE A 650 5.65 -28.76 1.21
N ASP A 651 6.72 -28.77 2.02
CA ASP A 651 8.09 -28.64 1.54
C ASP A 651 9.11 -29.58 2.21
N GLY A 652 8.61 -30.51 3.01
CA GLY A 652 9.41 -31.43 3.81
C GLY A 652 9.63 -30.97 5.25
N GLY A 653 9.42 -29.68 5.57
CA GLY A 653 9.47 -29.10 6.92
C GLY A 653 10.70 -29.49 7.72
N VAL A 654 10.49 -29.82 9.00
CA VAL A 654 11.59 -30.26 9.90
C VAL A 654 12.26 -31.57 9.46
N VAL A 655 11.53 -32.47 8.78
CA VAL A 655 12.06 -33.76 8.31
C VAL A 655 13.09 -33.56 7.20
N ALA A 656 12.89 -32.54 6.35
CA ALA A 656 13.79 -32.16 5.26
C ALA A 656 14.92 -31.20 5.68
N ALA A 657 14.96 -30.78 6.96
CA ALA A 657 16.00 -29.88 7.45
C ALA A 657 17.42 -30.45 7.25
N TYR A 658 18.36 -29.53 7.00
CA TYR A 658 19.77 -29.91 6.80
C TYR A 658 20.29 -30.79 7.96
N PRO A 659 20.98 -31.92 7.69
CA PRO A 659 21.54 -32.37 6.41
C PRO A 659 20.64 -33.25 5.55
N ASN A 660 19.39 -33.46 5.88
CA ASN A 660 18.37 -34.23 5.16
C ASN A 660 18.87 -35.60 4.61
N PRO A 661 19.31 -36.53 5.46
CA PRO A 661 19.89 -37.79 5.03
C PRO A 661 18.87 -38.72 4.37
N THR A 662 17.59 -38.52 4.60
CA THR A 662 16.49 -39.28 4.03
C THR A 662 16.06 -38.78 2.66
N GLY A 663 16.57 -37.62 2.23
CA GLY A 663 16.13 -36.96 1.02
C GLY A 663 14.63 -36.62 1.05
N ALA A 664 14.13 -36.24 2.23
CA ALA A 664 12.71 -35.94 2.41
C ALA A 664 12.33 -34.64 1.65
N VAL A 665 11.15 -34.65 1.05
CA VAL A 665 10.59 -33.54 0.27
C VAL A 665 9.10 -33.38 0.56
N GLY A 666 8.48 -32.30 0.05
CA GLY A 666 7.03 -32.14 0.07
C GLY A 666 6.29 -33.05 -0.92
N VAL A 667 4.99 -33.16 -0.73
CA VAL A 667 4.09 -34.03 -1.52
C VAL A 667 4.10 -33.66 -2.99
N ALA A 668 3.97 -32.39 -3.34
CA ALA A 668 3.98 -31.90 -4.73
C ALA A 668 5.26 -32.34 -5.46
N GLN A 669 6.41 -32.16 -4.81
CA GLN A 669 7.70 -32.55 -5.36
C GLN A 669 7.86 -34.06 -5.49
N ALA A 670 7.37 -34.85 -4.52
CA ALA A 670 7.43 -36.31 -4.56
C ALA A 670 6.55 -36.94 -5.67
N LEU A 671 5.43 -36.26 -5.96
CA LEU A 671 4.50 -36.64 -7.01
C LEU A 671 4.87 -36.04 -8.39
N GLU A 672 5.78 -35.06 -8.44
CA GLU A 672 6.10 -34.28 -9.64
C GLU A 672 4.83 -33.63 -10.25
N ARG A 673 3.98 -33.04 -9.38
CA ARG A 673 2.69 -32.42 -9.74
C ARG A 673 2.65 -30.98 -9.26
N ASP A 674 2.00 -30.11 -10.02
CA ASP A 674 1.78 -28.68 -9.76
C ASP A 674 0.35 -28.34 -9.31
N ASP A 675 -0.53 -29.33 -9.24
CA ASP A 675 -1.94 -29.21 -8.85
C ASP A 675 -2.23 -29.67 -7.39
N VAL A 676 -1.20 -29.92 -6.59
CA VAL A 676 -1.35 -30.22 -5.17
C VAL A 676 -1.65 -28.94 -4.40
N ILE A 677 -2.70 -28.95 -3.59
CA ILE A 677 -3.09 -27.83 -2.74
C ILE A 677 -2.32 -27.89 -1.43
N ASN A 678 -1.67 -26.81 -1.06
CA ASN A 678 -0.86 -26.74 0.15
C ASN A 678 -1.56 -25.96 1.25
N ILE A 679 -1.70 -26.58 2.43
CA ILE A 679 -2.20 -25.92 3.64
C ILE A 679 -1.07 -25.98 4.67
N SER A 680 -0.10 -25.07 4.51
CA SER A 680 1.13 -25.05 5.32
C SER A 680 0.89 -24.61 6.77
N GLY A 681 1.73 -25.07 7.69
CA GLY A 681 1.70 -24.78 9.13
C GLY A 681 2.30 -25.93 9.93
N CYS A 682 2.77 -25.66 11.16
CA CYS A 682 3.38 -26.69 12.02
C CYS A 682 2.87 -26.56 13.48
N PRO A 683 1.67 -27.11 13.76
CA PRO A 683 0.63 -27.57 12.83
C PRO A 683 -0.10 -26.45 12.11
N THR A 684 -0.85 -26.78 11.06
CA THR A 684 -1.72 -25.82 10.40
C THR A 684 -2.99 -25.55 11.22
N ASN A 685 -3.64 -24.41 10.95
CA ASN A 685 -4.94 -24.10 11.56
C ASN A 685 -6.01 -25.04 10.99
N PRO A 686 -6.77 -25.77 11.83
CA PRO A 686 -7.82 -26.69 11.36
C PRO A 686 -8.86 -26.01 10.48
N THR A 687 -9.16 -24.76 10.78
CA THR A 687 -10.05 -23.90 10.02
C THR A 687 -9.62 -23.73 8.55
N ASN A 688 -8.31 -23.66 8.30
CA ASN A 688 -7.79 -23.54 6.93
C ASN A 688 -8.01 -24.84 6.14
N ILE A 689 -7.93 -26.02 6.80
CA ILE A 689 -8.24 -27.32 6.20
C ILE A 689 -9.73 -27.37 5.85
N VAL A 690 -10.57 -27.14 6.85
CA VAL A 690 -12.03 -27.24 6.73
C VAL A 690 -12.60 -26.27 5.71
N GLY A 691 -12.21 -24.99 5.76
CA GLY A 691 -12.68 -23.97 4.82
C GLY A 691 -12.31 -24.27 3.37
N THR A 692 -11.09 -24.79 3.14
CA THR A 692 -10.64 -25.18 1.80
C THR A 692 -11.39 -26.42 1.30
N LEU A 693 -11.55 -27.42 2.16
CA LEU A 693 -12.27 -28.64 1.84
C LEU A 693 -13.74 -28.37 1.51
N LEU A 694 -14.45 -27.65 2.37
CA LEU A 694 -15.86 -27.32 2.15
C LEU A 694 -16.08 -26.46 0.90
N SER A 695 -15.17 -25.52 0.61
CA SER A 695 -15.22 -24.73 -0.64
C SER A 695 -15.19 -25.66 -1.86
N TYR A 696 -14.27 -26.64 -1.87
CA TYR A 696 -14.19 -27.62 -2.95
C TYR A 696 -15.43 -28.52 -3.03
N LEU A 697 -15.92 -29.04 -1.89
CA LEU A 697 -17.07 -29.92 -1.86
C LEU A 697 -18.36 -29.25 -2.36
N MET A 698 -18.52 -27.96 -2.10
CA MET A 698 -19.71 -27.22 -2.56
C MET A 698 -19.69 -26.90 -4.05
N PHE A 699 -18.53 -26.59 -4.60
CA PHE A 699 -18.45 -25.99 -5.94
C PHE A 699 -17.56 -26.77 -6.91
N GLU A 700 -16.90 -27.83 -6.46
CA GLU A 700 -15.79 -28.50 -7.18
C GLU A 700 -14.76 -27.48 -7.72
N GLU A 701 -14.66 -26.33 -7.03
CA GLU A 701 -13.70 -25.28 -7.31
C GLU A 701 -12.88 -24.98 -6.06
N LEU A 702 -11.60 -24.76 -6.29
CA LEU A 702 -10.72 -24.30 -5.24
C LEU A 702 -10.86 -22.78 -5.07
N PRO A 703 -10.67 -22.26 -3.85
CA PRO A 703 -10.47 -20.81 -3.69
C PRO A 703 -9.23 -20.35 -4.47
N PRO A 704 -9.09 -19.04 -4.78
CA PRO A 704 -7.88 -18.51 -5.38
C PRO A 704 -6.64 -18.90 -4.57
N LEU A 705 -5.55 -19.23 -5.28
CA LEU A 705 -4.32 -19.75 -4.70
C LEU A 705 -3.16 -18.78 -4.94
N ASP A 706 -2.18 -18.78 -4.03
CA ASP A 706 -0.90 -18.09 -4.21
C ASP A 706 0.06 -18.91 -5.10
N SER A 707 1.27 -18.39 -5.31
CA SER A 707 2.31 -19.06 -6.10
C SER A 707 2.80 -20.41 -5.53
N PHE A 708 2.45 -20.71 -4.30
CA PHE A 708 2.73 -21.98 -3.63
C PHE A 708 1.51 -22.91 -3.57
N ASN A 709 0.46 -22.62 -4.33
CA ASN A 709 -0.82 -23.30 -4.29
C ASN A 709 -1.46 -23.32 -2.88
N ARG A 710 -1.28 -22.25 -2.10
CA ARG A 710 -1.94 -22.05 -0.82
C ARG A 710 -3.18 -21.17 -0.99
N PRO A 711 -4.30 -21.41 -0.31
CA PRO A 711 -5.49 -20.56 -0.40
C PRO A 711 -5.22 -19.11 0.00
N LEU A 712 -5.42 -18.12 -0.90
CA LEU A 712 -5.14 -16.70 -0.65
C LEU A 712 -5.84 -16.18 0.61
N TRP A 713 -7.10 -16.54 0.84
CA TRP A 713 -7.84 -16.10 2.02
C TRP A 713 -7.16 -16.43 3.35
N ALA A 714 -6.29 -17.48 3.38
CA ALA A 714 -5.56 -17.90 4.56
C ALA A 714 -4.11 -17.38 4.59
N TYR A 715 -3.50 -17.11 3.42
CA TYR A 715 -2.06 -16.86 3.30
C TYR A 715 -1.70 -15.54 2.58
N GLU A 716 -2.66 -14.67 2.22
CA GLU A 716 -2.35 -13.39 1.59
C GLU A 716 -1.80 -12.34 2.58
N GLY A 717 -2.37 -12.30 3.80
CA GLY A 717 -2.03 -11.28 4.79
C GLY A 717 -0.79 -11.62 5.60
N ARG A 718 0.11 -10.64 5.79
CA ARG A 718 1.25 -10.81 6.69
C ARG A 718 0.80 -10.88 8.14
N ILE A 719 1.38 -11.79 8.91
CA ILE A 719 1.11 -11.92 10.34
C ILE A 719 1.38 -10.62 11.09
N HIS A 720 2.46 -9.92 10.75
CA HIS A 720 2.84 -8.67 11.41
C HIS A 720 1.78 -7.58 11.29
N ASP A 721 1.10 -7.50 10.15
CA ASP A 721 0.12 -6.43 9.88
C ASP A 721 -1.14 -6.56 10.74
N ASN A 722 -1.48 -7.79 11.15
CA ASN A 722 -2.64 -8.10 11.98
C ASN A 722 -2.28 -8.53 13.42
N CYS A 723 -1.01 -8.33 13.83
CA CYS A 723 -0.51 -8.73 15.14
C CYS A 723 -0.93 -7.73 16.23
N GLU A 724 -1.50 -8.20 17.33
CA GLU A 724 -1.86 -7.38 18.48
C GLU A 724 -0.67 -6.68 19.14
N ARG A 725 0.57 -7.16 18.89
CA ARG A 725 1.81 -6.55 19.39
C ARG A 725 2.46 -5.56 18.40
N ARG A 726 1.81 -5.27 17.27
CA ARG A 726 2.36 -4.36 16.26
C ARG A 726 2.62 -2.95 16.80
N GLY A 727 1.71 -2.42 17.65
CA GLY A 727 1.91 -1.12 18.28
C GLY A 727 3.19 -1.03 19.09
N HIS A 728 3.56 -2.10 19.81
CA HIS A 728 4.84 -2.17 20.54
C HIS A 728 6.04 -2.23 19.60
N TYR A 729 5.92 -2.89 18.45
CA TYR A 729 6.96 -2.86 17.43
C TYR A 729 7.21 -1.45 16.91
N GLU A 730 6.14 -0.73 16.60
CA GLU A 730 6.20 0.65 16.11
C GLU A 730 6.77 1.64 17.15
N LEU A 731 6.55 1.36 18.43
CA LEU A 731 7.11 2.12 19.56
C LEU A 731 8.56 1.73 19.93
N GLY A 732 9.14 0.71 19.29
CA GLY A 732 10.45 0.20 19.68
C GLY A 732 10.46 -0.51 21.04
N GLU A 733 9.31 -0.97 21.52
CA GLU A 733 9.14 -1.67 22.78
C GLU A 733 9.27 -3.18 22.57
N PHE A 734 10.44 -3.70 22.83
CA PHE A 734 10.77 -5.10 22.57
C PHE A 734 11.01 -5.88 23.84
N VAL A 735 10.64 -7.18 23.81
CA VAL A 735 11.11 -8.19 24.75
C VAL A 735 12.56 -8.52 24.37
N LYS A 736 13.48 -8.41 25.33
CA LYS A 736 14.91 -8.68 25.14
C LYS A 736 15.35 -10.03 25.70
N GLU A 737 14.71 -10.44 26.78
CA GLU A 737 14.95 -11.71 27.46
C GLU A 737 13.63 -12.32 27.95
N TRP A 738 13.55 -13.65 27.99
CA TRP A 738 12.38 -14.34 28.52
C TRP A 738 12.10 -13.95 29.98
N GLY A 739 10.91 -13.43 30.23
CA GLY A 739 10.45 -13.04 31.56
C GLY A 739 10.90 -11.66 32.05
N ASP A 740 11.52 -10.85 31.18
CA ASP A 740 11.84 -9.46 31.47
C ASP A 740 10.57 -8.59 31.65
N GLU A 741 10.73 -7.31 31.97
CA GLU A 741 9.60 -6.39 32.14
C GLU A 741 8.83 -6.16 30.82
N GLY A 742 9.50 -6.22 29.66
CA GLY A 742 8.87 -6.16 28.35
C GLY A 742 7.95 -7.37 28.11
N ALA A 743 8.42 -8.58 28.46
CA ALA A 743 7.63 -9.80 28.39
C ALA A 743 6.36 -9.73 29.25
N LYS A 744 6.47 -9.23 30.49
CA LYS A 744 5.34 -9.05 31.40
C LYS A 744 4.33 -8.02 30.90
N LYS A 745 4.77 -7.01 30.15
CA LYS A 745 3.95 -5.96 29.56
C LYS A 745 3.39 -6.32 28.18
N GLY A 746 3.79 -7.46 27.62
CA GLY A 746 3.33 -7.90 26.29
C GLY A 746 4.01 -7.20 25.12
N TYR A 747 5.22 -6.67 25.31
CA TYR A 747 6.01 -6.00 24.25
C TYR A 747 6.26 -6.91 23.04
N CYS A 748 6.68 -6.29 21.93
CA CYS A 748 6.93 -7.01 20.68
C CYS A 748 8.08 -8.03 20.83
N LEU A 749 7.89 -9.22 20.24
CA LEU A 749 8.84 -10.33 20.30
C LEU A 749 9.87 -10.30 19.14
N PHE A 750 9.97 -9.22 18.39
CA PHE A 750 10.85 -9.12 17.22
C PHE A 750 12.32 -9.37 17.58
N GLU A 751 12.83 -8.76 18.65
CA GLU A 751 14.19 -9.00 19.14
C GLU A 751 14.41 -10.39 19.74
N MET A 752 13.34 -11.10 20.08
CA MET A 752 13.37 -12.51 20.45
C MET A 752 13.36 -13.47 19.24
N GLY A 753 13.42 -12.93 18.02
CA GLY A 753 13.46 -13.71 16.79
C GLY A 753 12.11 -13.94 16.11
N CYS A 754 11.07 -13.21 16.46
CA CYS A 754 9.76 -13.32 15.82
C CYS A 754 9.86 -13.06 14.30
N LYS A 755 9.34 -13.99 13.49
CA LYS A 755 9.34 -13.95 12.02
C LYS A 755 8.01 -13.42 11.43
N GLY A 756 7.13 -12.87 12.27
CA GLY A 756 5.86 -12.31 11.82
C GLY A 756 5.95 -11.33 10.65
N PRO A 757 6.96 -10.43 10.57
CA PRO A 757 7.16 -9.53 9.42
C PRO A 757 7.45 -10.22 8.08
N TYR A 758 7.85 -11.48 8.11
CA TYR A 758 8.25 -12.27 6.93
C TYR A 758 7.32 -13.45 6.66
N THR A 759 6.16 -13.50 7.33
CA THR A 759 5.26 -14.67 7.32
C THR A 759 3.87 -14.25 6.92
N ASN A 760 3.32 -14.92 5.93
CA ASN A 760 1.97 -14.69 5.41
C ASN A 760 1.02 -15.78 5.90
N ALA A 761 0.16 -15.45 6.85
CA ALA A 761 -0.88 -16.34 7.37
C ALA A 761 -1.94 -15.58 8.20
N ASN A 762 -3.09 -16.21 8.36
CA ASN A 762 -4.23 -15.69 9.14
C ASN A 762 -4.17 -16.02 10.65
N CYS A 763 -3.03 -16.48 11.19
CA CYS A 763 -2.92 -16.87 12.60
C CYS A 763 -3.37 -15.80 13.61
N PRO A 764 -3.09 -14.48 13.42
CA PRO A 764 -3.55 -13.45 14.35
C PRO A 764 -5.07 -13.33 14.43
N THR A 765 -5.76 -13.53 13.32
CA THR A 765 -7.22 -13.35 13.18
C THR A 765 -7.97 -14.62 13.50
N MET A 766 -7.53 -15.77 12.96
CA MET A 766 -8.21 -17.05 13.14
C MET A 766 -7.86 -17.73 14.47
N LYS A 767 -6.62 -17.55 14.94
CA LYS A 767 -6.09 -18.17 16.16
C LYS A 767 -6.25 -19.70 16.18
N PHE A 768 -5.84 -20.33 17.26
CA PHE A 768 -5.98 -21.77 17.50
C PHE A 768 -6.87 -22.00 18.70
N ASN A 769 -7.23 -23.27 18.97
CA ASN A 769 -8.03 -23.71 20.13
C ASN A 769 -9.36 -22.91 20.21
N GLY A 770 -10.19 -23.04 19.19
CA GLY A 770 -11.49 -22.34 19.15
C GLY A 770 -11.36 -20.81 19.12
N GLY A 771 -10.31 -20.27 18.52
CA GLY A 771 -10.07 -18.82 18.42
C GLY A 771 -9.51 -18.17 19.69
N THR A 772 -9.10 -18.96 20.69
CA THR A 772 -8.69 -18.42 22.00
C THR A 772 -7.28 -17.87 22.05
N SER A 773 -6.32 -18.47 21.32
CA SER A 773 -4.92 -18.01 21.35
C SER A 773 -4.12 -18.42 20.13
N TRP A 774 -2.97 -17.78 19.94
CA TRP A 774 -1.96 -18.13 18.98
C TRP A 774 -0.56 -17.86 19.56
N PRO A 775 0.53 -18.41 18.97
CA PRO A 775 1.86 -18.38 19.59
C PRO A 775 2.33 -17.00 20.05
N VAL A 776 2.14 -15.94 19.24
CA VAL A 776 2.61 -14.60 19.61
C VAL A 776 1.79 -14.02 20.75
N GLN A 777 0.48 -14.21 20.76
CA GLN A 777 -0.36 -13.82 21.89
C GLN A 777 0.06 -14.55 23.19
N ALA A 778 0.40 -15.83 23.08
CA ALA A 778 0.87 -16.61 24.20
C ALA A 778 2.31 -16.29 24.66
N GLY A 779 2.97 -15.34 24.02
CA GLY A 779 4.30 -14.87 24.39
C GLY A 779 5.46 -15.55 23.66
N HIS A 780 5.21 -16.35 22.63
CA HIS A 780 6.22 -16.98 21.79
C HIS A 780 6.27 -16.31 20.40
N GLY A 781 7.45 -15.89 19.93
CA GLY A 781 7.60 -15.26 18.62
C GLY A 781 7.13 -16.18 17.48
N CYS A 782 6.57 -15.60 16.44
CA CYS A 782 6.25 -16.34 15.21
C CYS A 782 7.53 -16.98 14.66
N MET A 783 7.46 -18.27 14.34
CA MET A 783 8.58 -19.03 13.77
C MET A 783 8.63 -19.02 12.25
N GLY A 784 7.61 -18.46 11.59
CA GLY A 784 7.50 -18.51 10.13
C GLY A 784 7.14 -19.87 9.58
N CYS A 785 6.45 -20.69 10.35
CA CYS A 785 6.26 -22.12 10.07
C CYS A 785 5.45 -22.44 8.82
N VAL A 786 4.77 -21.46 8.24
CA VAL A 786 4.02 -21.61 6.99
C VAL A 786 4.85 -21.31 5.74
N GLU A 787 6.02 -20.71 5.91
CA GLU A 787 6.88 -20.29 4.81
C GLU A 787 7.82 -21.41 4.35
N ALA A 788 8.10 -21.45 3.04
CA ALA A 788 8.95 -22.48 2.47
C ALA A 788 10.36 -22.47 3.06
N GLY A 789 10.84 -23.63 3.49
CA GLY A 789 12.17 -23.80 4.11
C GLY A 789 12.30 -23.14 5.49
N PHE A 790 11.19 -22.89 6.20
CA PHE A 790 11.18 -22.16 7.46
C PHE A 790 12.17 -22.69 8.49
N PHE A 791 12.31 -24.00 8.57
CA PHE A 791 13.13 -24.61 9.61
C PHE A 791 14.61 -24.24 9.46
N ASP A 792 15.16 -24.32 8.27
CA ASP A 792 16.54 -23.98 8.00
C ASP A 792 16.77 -22.46 7.92
N LYS A 793 15.83 -21.74 7.28
CA LYS A 793 15.96 -20.29 7.05
C LYS A 793 15.68 -19.45 8.29
N PHE A 794 14.70 -19.82 9.09
CA PHE A 794 14.20 -18.97 10.17
C PHE A 794 14.55 -19.46 11.58
N ALA A 795 14.67 -20.76 11.79
CA ALA A 795 14.92 -21.29 13.14
C ALA A 795 16.36 -21.09 13.62
N ASN A 796 17.34 -21.02 12.71
CA ASN A 796 18.76 -21.04 13.03
C ASN A 796 19.54 -19.73 12.80
N GLU A 797 18.98 -18.73 12.14
CA GLU A 797 19.71 -17.51 11.72
C GLU A 797 20.34 -16.69 12.86
N ARG A 798 19.87 -16.78 14.09
CA ARG A 798 20.41 -15.99 15.20
C ARG A 798 21.54 -16.66 16.00
N LYS A 799 21.70 -17.96 15.92
CA LYS A 799 22.77 -18.62 16.65
C LYS A 799 24.14 -18.44 15.98
N TYR A 800 24.18 -18.32 14.68
CA TYR A 800 25.41 -18.23 13.90
C TYR A 800 26.04 -16.84 13.85
N GLU A 801 25.29 -15.76 13.90
CA GLU A 801 25.85 -14.40 13.89
C GLU A 801 26.55 -14.00 15.21
N LYS A 802 26.10 -14.55 16.34
CA LYS A 802 26.75 -14.29 17.64
C LYS A 802 28.04 -15.09 17.87
N ASP A 803 28.14 -16.29 17.30
CA ASP A 803 29.29 -17.16 17.51
C ASP A 803 30.48 -16.80 16.59
N VAL A 804 30.27 -15.98 15.54
CA VAL A 804 31.33 -15.51 14.62
C VAL A 804 31.99 -14.20 15.08
N GLU A 805 31.32 -13.38 15.89
CA GLU A 805 31.87 -12.14 16.41
C GLU A 805 32.78 -12.34 17.64
N ASP A 806 32.67 -13.48 18.35
CA ASP A 806 33.49 -13.78 19.53
C ASP A 806 34.80 -14.57 19.24
N GLU A 807 35.06 -14.96 17.97
CA GLU A 807 36.28 -15.66 17.55
C GLU A 807 37.18 -14.83 16.58
N SER A 808 36.95 -13.48 16.45
CA SER A 808 37.82 -12.64 15.62
C SER A 808 38.60 -11.60 16.45
#